data_8b25636182a6f53623c519edf1ad2bd9
#
_entry.id   8b25636182a6f53623c519edf1ad2bd9
#
_cell.length_a   1.000
_cell.length_b   1.000
_cell.length_c   1.000
_cell.angle_alpha   90.00
_cell.angle_beta   90.00
_cell.angle_gamma   90.00
#
_symmetry.space_group_name_H-M   'P 1'
#
loop_
_entity.id
_entity.type
_entity.pdbx_description
1 polymer ?
#
loop_
_entity_poly.entity_id
_entity_poly.type
_entity_poly.pdbx_seq_one_letter_code
_entity_poly.pdbx_strand_id
1 'polypeptide(L)'
;SVNTEKTLAANPTGISESNFIRWKMDLVEKRGGCTLYIKDQLSGVPSDIQTWGDLDGNPYVGVGTTEKVYSYSTIDKILQDVSPQYLVRSSVTPKISTVAGSSQVTVVDTTTPYLTVYDYVTFDTPYSIGGLILSGTYPIVVAGGVSTYIFDAGVNALTTDDTGELPSFSVVSGSSEVICTFPIKYQSGTLAVGDNIGFIVPTNIGGLTVVGQYIVSKVRSATEFVFVDNQTPTSSGTKFMNDNKLSLRYWIAQGPVIVGSGYGANKYGEFVYGGSGKEREPIKGDVYKADAWWLDTRGSSLIASAAGGPIFFYNNSYGFKNLTILNNAPLASNGSFVAMPYGHIMAWGCSDPINPIQAPLYIRWSNATDPNNWSIAGNSDAGFYNIPTGSKIVRGIQGPTQQYWFTDIDLYAAQYIGYPGVYGFNKIGNGCGLLAPRAVGLLAGSIYWMSQREFFVCPQGGSPQPIPCTVWDFIFQNIDQENISKVVCGTNSLFNEVNWFFQTANKSPNLNPDYPYNPESTAYVCYNVQYQEWDFGYLNRVAWFDQSLVGEPLAADSAGYIYQQDTDYNLAVGDKTLPISAWFKTGYFSITNGQDLSFCDWFLPDFRFGEWDQPKDADLSVTFYVTDYAGQEPRIYGPYPFNKQTQFINPRFRGRFVSMKIEGVDLNSFWRLGSCRYRLAPSGRR
;
A
#
# COMPACT_ATOMS: atom_id res chain seq x y z
N SER A 1 -27.97 11.12 -8.73
CA SER A 1 -26.94 10.20 -9.21
C SER A 1 -26.30 10.75 -10.48
N VAL A 2 -24.99 10.53 -10.62
CA VAL A 2 -24.35 10.66 -11.91
C VAL A 2 -24.81 9.49 -12.79
N ASN A 3 -25.13 9.76 -14.05
CA ASN A 3 -25.65 8.75 -14.94
C ASN A 3 -24.98 8.88 -16.34
N THR A 4 -24.18 7.89 -16.71
CA THR A 4 -23.52 7.78 -18.01
C THR A 4 -24.25 6.88 -18.99
N GLU A 5 -25.23 6.08 -18.49
CA GLU A 5 -25.96 5.09 -19.28
C GLU A 5 -27.09 5.69 -20.13
N LYS A 6 -27.58 6.86 -19.72
CA LYS A 6 -28.64 7.56 -20.43
C LYS A 6 -28.05 8.50 -21.48
N THR A 7 -28.74 8.62 -22.61
CA THR A 7 -28.40 9.69 -23.55
C THR A 7 -28.53 11.05 -22.86
N LEU A 8 -27.77 12.03 -23.31
CA LEU A 8 -27.73 13.35 -22.68
C LEU A 8 -29.13 13.98 -22.53
N ALA A 9 -30.01 13.80 -23.51
CA ALA A 9 -31.37 14.29 -23.46
C ALA A 9 -32.35 13.43 -22.59
N ALA A 10 -31.99 12.18 -22.31
CA ALA A 10 -32.79 11.29 -21.47
C ALA A 10 -32.47 11.44 -19.96
N ASN A 11 -31.52 12.28 -19.61
CA ASN A 11 -31.13 12.60 -18.24
C ASN A 11 -31.33 14.09 -17.88
N PRO A 12 -32.54 14.68 -18.08
CA PRO A 12 -32.73 16.12 -18.02
C PRO A 12 -32.57 16.71 -16.61
N THR A 13 -32.75 15.92 -15.57
CA THR A 13 -32.65 16.35 -14.16
C THR A 13 -31.43 15.79 -13.45
N GLY A 14 -30.65 14.95 -14.13
CA GLY A 14 -29.49 14.30 -13.56
C GLY A 14 -28.16 14.98 -13.87
N ILE A 15 -27.10 14.42 -13.32
CA ILE A 15 -25.72 14.79 -13.63
C ILE A 15 -25.17 13.77 -14.60
N SER A 16 -24.45 14.22 -15.63
CA SER A 16 -23.80 13.37 -16.63
C SER A 16 -22.33 13.10 -16.35
N GLU A 17 -21.65 14.08 -15.77
CA GLU A 17 -20.21 14.00 -15.47
C GLU A 17 -19.92 14.69 -14.15
N SER A 18 -18.90 14.23 -13.43
CA SER A 18 -18.49 14.81 -12.15
C SER A 18 -17.00 14.67 -11.88
N ASN A 19 -16.51 15.45 -10.94
CA ASN A 19 -15.20 15.32 -10.34
C ASN A 19 -15.20 15.94 -8.94
N PHE A 20 -14.71 15.23 -7.94
CA PHE A 20 -14.63 15.67 -6.54
C PHE A 20 -15.92 16.25 -5.96
N ILE A 21 -17.04 15.59 -6.25
CA ILE A 21 -18.33 15.88 -5.63
C ILE A 21 -18.70 14.77 -4.65
N ARG A 22 -19.68 15.08 -3.81
CA ARG A 22 -20.28 14.16 -2.82
C ARG A 22 -21.77 14.42 -2.74
N TRP A 23 -22.54 13.36 -2.45
CA TRP A 23 -23.98 13.44 -2.20
C TRP A 23 -24.24 13.58 -0.70
N LYS A 24 -24.97 14.61 -0.31
CA LYS A 24 -25.41 14.83 1.07
C LYS A 24 -26.84 15.37 1.09
N MET A 25 -27.77 14.64 1.71
CA MET A 25 -29.20 15.00 1.74
C MET A 25 -29.75 15.30 0.32
N ASP A 26 -29.47 14.43 -0.63
CA ASP A 26 -29.83 14.55 -2.05
C ASP A 26 -29.26 15.78 -2.78
N LEU A 27 -28.39 16.53 -2.13
CA LEU A 27 -27.70 17.69 -2.70
C LEU A 27 -26.25 17.35 -3.04
N VAL A 28 -25.73 18.04 -4.04
CA VAL A 28 -24.33 17.92 -4.45
C VAL A 28 -23.47 18.93 -3.70
N GLU A 29 -22.39 18.47 -3.11
CA GLU A 29 -21.39 19.33 -2.48
C GLU A 29 -19.99 18.99 -2.96
N LYS A 30 -19.06 19.91 -2.80
CA LYS A 30 -17.63 19.67 -2.98
C LYS A 30 -17.17 18.62 -1.96
N ARG A 31 -16.48 17.59 -2.43
CA ARG A 31 -15.87 16.56 -1.59
C ARG A 31 -14.68 17.14 -0.81
N GLY A 32 -14.46 16.65 0.40
CA GLY A 32 -13.29 16.97 1.19
C GLY A 32 -11.99 16.53 0.52
N GLY A 33 -10.92 17.20 0.84
CA GLY A 33 -9.57 16.88 0.38
C GLY A 33 -8.80 16.03 1.39
N CYS A 34 -7.49 16.19 1.39
CA CYS A 34 -6.62 15.41 2.26
C CYS A 34 -5.41 16.21 2.71
N THR A 35 -4.87 15.83 3.86
CA THR A 35 -3.60 16.33 4.39
C THR A 35 -2.54 15.24 4.39
N LEU A 36 -1.27 15.62 4.23
CA LEU A 36 -0.15 14.69 4.33
C LEU A 36 -0.02 14.22 5.78
N TYR A 37 -0.13 12.90 6.00
CA TYR A 37 -0.08 12.30 7.34
C TYR A 37 1.33 11.89 7.75
N ILE A 38 2.03 11.15 6.89
CA ILE A 38 3.45 10.80 7.07
C ILE A 38 4.26 11.69 6.15
N LYS A 39 5.18 12.48 6.72
CA LYS A 39 5.99 13.44 5.96
C LYS A 39 7.04 12.76 5.07
N ASP A 40 7.54 11.62 5.53
CA ASP A 40 8.56 10.87 4.80
C ASP A 40 7.91 10.09 3.65
N GLN A 41 8.48 10.22 2.46
CA GLN A 41 8.08 9.41 1.32
C GLN A 41 8.54 7.98 1.49
N LEU A 42 7.63 7.02 1.33
CA LEU A 42 7.94 5.60 1.42
C LEU A 42 8.61 5.12 0.12
N SER A 43 9.54 4.18 0.26
CA SER A 43 10.13 3.47 -0.89
C SER A 43 9.16 2.40 -1.40
N GLY A 44 8.94 2.33 -2.70
CA GLY A 44 8.01 1.41 -3.34
C GLY A 44 6.56 1.89 -3.33
N VAL A 45 5.71 1.17 -4.06
CA VAL A 45 4.27 1.48 -4.16
C VAL A 45 3.54 0.84 -2.98
N PRO A 46 2.83 1.62 -2.15
CA PRO A 46 2.04 1.06 -1.06
C PRO A 46 0.94 0.12 -1.57
N SER A 47 0.75 -0.98 -0.88
CA SER A 47 -0.27 -1.96 -1.24
C SER A 47 -1.30 -2.20 -0.14
N ASP A 48 -0.93 -2.01 1.11
CA ASP A 48 -1.85 -2.16 2.24
C ASP A 48 -1.46 -1.24 3.40
N ILE A 49 -2.46 -0.84 4.18
CA ILE A 49 -2.32 -0.01 5.38
C ILE A 49 -3.10 -0.68 6.51
N GLN A 50 -2.50 -0.75 7.69
CA GLN A 50 -3.14 -1.28 8.89
C GLN A 50 -2.74 -0.47 10.11
N THR A 51 -3.69 -0.23 11.03
CA THR A 51 -3.39 0.43 12.31
C THR A 51 -3.52 -0.56 13.47
N TRP A 52 -2.66 -0.45 14.49
CA TRP A 52 -2.74 -1.23 15.72
C TRP A 52 -2.23 -0.44 16.91
N GLY A 53 -2.58 -0.90 18.13
CA GLY A 53 -2.03 -0.41 19.38
C GLY A 53 -1.04 -1.41 19.97
N ASP A 54 0.04 -0.90 20.56
CA ASP A 54 0.95 -1.72 21.35
C ASP A 54 0.33 -2.07 22.73
N LEU A 55 1.09 -2.75 23.60
CA LEU A 55 0.62 -3.12 24.95
C LEU A 55 0.38 -1.91 25.86
N ASP A 56 1.01 -0.79 25.58
CA ASP A 56 0.83 0.47 26.32
C ASP A 56 -0.29 1.35 25.73
N GLY A 57 -0.91 0.88 24.63
CA GLY A 57 -1.99 1.59 23.94
C GLY A 57 -1.52 2.66 22.94
N ASN A 58 -0.21 2.71 22.64
CA ASN A 58 0.32 3.64 21.64
C ASN A 58 -0.09 3.20 20.24
N PRO A 59 -0.67 4.11 19.42
CA PRO A 59 -1.10 3.74 18.08
C PRO A 59 0.04 3.77 17.07
N TYR A 60 0.06 2.76 16.20
CA TYR A 60 0.99 2.58 15.09
C TYR A 60 0.25 2.44 13.77
N VAL A 61 0.92 2.83 12.68
CA VAL A 61 0.47 2.63 11.30
C VAL A 61 1.48 1.77 10.57
N GLY A 62 1.05 0.60 10.10
CA GLY A 62 1.82 -0.29 9.24
C GLY A 62 1.50 -0.03 7.77
N VAL A 63 2.52 0.00 6.94
CA VAL A 63 2.37 0.14 5.50
C VAL A 63 3.25 -0.87 4.79
N GLY A 64 2.63 -1.75 4.02
CA GLY A 64 3.33 -2.67 3.12
C GLY A 64 3.47 -2.04 1.73
N THR A 65 4.70 -1.96 1.22
CA THR A 65 4.99 -1.47 -0.13
C THR A 65 5.59 -2.57 -0.99
N THR A 66 5.73 -2.34 -2.29
CA THR A 66 6.41 -3.28 -3.19
C THR A 66 7.89 -3.50 -2.84
N GLU A 67 8.49 -2.67 -2.01
CA GLU A 67 9.91 -2.76 -1.66
C GLU A 67 10.14 -3.07 -0.19
N LYS A 68 9.29 -2.55 0.71
CA LYS A 68 9.51 -2.59 2.15
C LYS A 68 8.21 -2.69 2.94
N VAL A 69 8.36 -2.99 4.22
CA VAL A 69 7.27 -2.82 5.20
C VAL A 69 7.71 -1.81 6.24
N TYR A 70 6.83 -0.87 6.52
CA TYR A 70 7.08 0.22 7.46
C TYR A 70 6.15 0.16 8.66
N SER A 71 6.66 0.58 9.80
CA SER A 71 5.91 0.88 11.01
C SER A 71 6.12 2.34 11.38
N TYR A 72 5.04 3.09 11.52
CA TYR A 72 5.06 4.49 11.91
C TYR A 72 4.47 4.65 13.30
N SER A 73 5.27 5.18 14.26
CA SER A 73 4.78 5.58 15.57
C SER A 73 4.04 6.91 15.45
N THR A 74 2.77 6.93 15.82
CA THR A 74 1.96 8.15 15.74
C THR A 74 2.30 9.17 16.83
N ILE A 75 2.89 8.72 17.95
CA ILE A 75 3.30 9.56 19.06
C ILE A 75 4.66 10.19 18.77
N ASP A 76 5.67 9.36 18.48
CA ASP A 76 7.05 9.81 18.27
C ASP A 76 7.27 10.43 16.88
N LYS A 77 6.32 10.21 15.96
CA LYS A 77 6.43 10.60 14.54
C LYS A 77 7.64 10.00 13.83
N ILE A 78 8.01 8.77 14.21
CA ILE A 78 9.15 8.04 13.64
C ILE A 78 8.64 6.96 12.69
N LEU A 79 9.15 6.99 11.46
CA LEU A 79 8.99 5.94 10.46
C LEU A 79 10.13 4.94 10.57
N GLN A 80 9.82 3.67 10.77
CA GLN A 80 10.79 2.59 10.90
C GLN A 80 10.60 1.56 9.79
N ASP A 81 11.70 1.15 9.14
CA ASP A 81 11.72 0.00 8.24
C ASP A 81 11.71 -1.28 9.09
N VAL A 82 10.64 -2.05 8.99
CA VAL A 82 10.44 -3.32 9.70
C VAL A 82 10.41 -4.51 8.76
N SER A 83 10.94 -4.36 7.55
CA SER A 83 10.96 -5.42 6.55
C SER A 83 11.49 -6.75 7.10
N PRO A 84 11.02 -7.89 6.58
CA PRO A 84 11.33 -9.20 7.13
C PRO A 84 12.81 -9.53 7.19
N GLN A 85 13.23 -10.11 8.29
CA GLN A 85 14.59 -10.61 8.50
C GLN A 85 14.58 -12.00 9.11
N TYR A 86 15.54 -12.83 8.72
CA TYR A 86 15.90 -13.98 9.53
C TYR A 86 16.83 -13.53 10.65
N LEU A 87 16.48 -13.83 11.89
CA LEU A 87 17.40 -13.67 13.01
C LEU A 87 18.31 -14.90 13.07
N VAL A 88 19.53 -14.78 12.58
CA VAL A 88 20.54 -15.80 12.85
C VAL A 88 21.22 -15.46 14.17
N ARG A 89 21.00 -16.29 15.18
CA ARG A 89 21.82 -16.29 16.38
C ARG A 89 23.07 -17.10 16.05
N SER A 90 24.16 -16.46 15.71
CA SER A 90 25.42 -17.16 15.47
C SER A 90 26.02 -17.63 16.79
N SER A 91 25.78 -18.87 17.14
CA SER A 91 26.64 -19.61 18.10
C SER A 91 27.89 -20.18 17.40
N VAL A 92 27.95 -20.11 16.06
CA VAL A 92 29.02 -20.61 15.21
C VAL A 92 29.55 -19.47 14.36
N THR A 93 30.85 -19.27 14.35
CA THR A 93 31.49 -18.25 13.51
C THR A 93 31.41 -18.71 12.05
N PRO A 94 30.73 -17.98 11.15
CA PRO A 94 30.71 -18.31 9.74
C PRO A 94 32.11 -18.21 9.14
N LYS A 95 32.45 -19.13 8.24
CA LYS A 95 33.69 -19.07 7.50
C LYS A 95 33.49 -18.26 6.22
N ILE A 96 34.21 -17.18 6.07
CA ILE A 96 34.14 -16.30 4.91
C ILE A 96 35.48 -16.44 4.12
N SER A 97 35.37 -16.49 2.80
CA SER A 97 36.55 -16.56 1.94
C SER A 97 36.39 -15.68 0.70
N THR A 98 37.54 -15.10 0.30
CA THR A 98 37.66 -14.25 -0.88
C THR A 98 38.65 -14.85 -1.87
N VAL A 99 38.52 -14.48 -3.15
CA VAL A 99 39.45 -14.83 -4.22
C VAL A 99 40.01 -13.55 -4.83
N ALA A 100 41.32 -13.41 -4.95
CA ALA A 100 41.97 -12.23 -5.54
C ALA A 100 41.41 -11.93 -6.93
N GLY A 101 41.03 -10.67 -7.17
CA GLY A 101 40.47 -10.22 -8.43
C GLY A 101 38.99 -10.53 -8.64
N SER A 102 38.30 -11.16 -7.66
CA SER A 102 36.84 -11.43 -7.69
C SER A 102 36.13 -10.56 -6.69
N SER A 103 34.92 -10.10 -7.07
CA SER A 103 33.97 -9.43 -6.17
C SER A 103 33.06 -10.43 -5.43
N GLN A 104 33.11 -11.69 -5.79
CA GLN A 104 32.33 -12.73 -5.15
C GLN A 104 32.96 -13.20 -3.85
N VAL A 105 32.19 -13.19 -2.78
CA VAL A 105 32.60 -13.64 -1.45
C VAL A 105 31.78 -14.88 -1.07
N THR A 106 32.49 -15.96 -0.72
CA THR A 106 31.85 -17.22 -0.30
C THR A 106 31.70 -17.24 1.22
N VAL A 107 30.52 -17.59 1.70
CA VAL A 107 30.20 -17.76 3.12
C VAL A 107 29.74 -19.19 3.36
N VAL A 108 30.33 -19.83 4.37
CA VAL A 108 29.90 -21.12 4.90
C VAL A 108 29.37 -20.88 6.31
N ASP A 109 28.07 -20.98 6.48
CA ASP A 109 27.39 -20.79 7.76
C ASP A 109 26.42 -21.94 7.99
N THR A 110 26.73 -22.83 8.91
CA THR A 110 25.92 -24.03 9.24
C THR A 110 24.66 -23.70 10.02
N THR A 111 24.48 -22.44 10.42
CA THR A 111 23.31 -21.96 11.17
C THR A 111 22.30 -21.22 10.31
N THR A 112 22.59 -21.07 8.99
CA THR A 112 21.68 -20.35 8.09
C THR A 112 20.39 -21.12 7.87
N PRO A 113 19.27 -20.41 7.71
CA PRO A 113 18.10 -20.97 7.09
C PRO A 113 18.36 -21.31 5.61
N TYR A 114 17.44 -21.98 4.99
CA TYR A 114 17.52 -22.27 3.56
C TYR A 114 17.45 -20.96 2.77
N LEU A 115 18.57 -20.52 2.22
CA LEU A 115 18.71 -19.28 1.47
C LEU A 115 18.53 -19.51 -0.04
N THR A 116 18.03 -18.50 -0.71
CA THR A 116 17.85 -18.45 -2.17
C THR A 116 18.66 -17.30 -2.78
N VAL A 117 18.83 -17.28 -4.09
CA VAL A 117 19.50 -16.21 -4.83
C VAL A 117 18.78 -14.85 -4.78
N TYR A 118 17.63 -14.80 -4.12
CA TYR A 118 16.84 -13.58 -3.97
C TYR A 118 16.93 -12.99 -2.56
N ASP A 119 17.59 -13.68 -1.65
CA ASP A 119 17.79 -13.23 -0.29
C ASP A 119 19.00 -12.30 -0.18
N TYR A 120 19.08 -11.60 0.91
CA TYR A 120 20.16 -10.67 1.21
C TYR A 120 20.84 -11.03 2.53
N VAL A 121 22.13 -10.77 2.61
CA VAL A 121 22.89 -10.86 3.87
C VAL A 121 23.33 -9.47 4.30
N THR A 122 23.14 -9.16 5.58
CA THR A 122 23.60 -7.92 6.21
C THR A 122 24.69 -8.22 7.21
N PHE A 123 25.82 -7.55 7.06
CA PHE A 123 26.90 -7.53 8.02
C PHE A 123 26.65 -6.41 9.04
N ASP A 124 26.25 -6.78 10.25
CA ASP A 124 26.01 -5.82 11.35
C ASP A 124 27.30 -5.30 11.96
N THR A 125 28.36 -6.06 11.81
CA THR A 125 29.72 -5.68 12.23
C THR A 125 30.62 -5.59 11.00
N PRO A 126 31.37 -4.50 10.81
CA PRO A 126 32.33 -4.41 9.71
C PRO A 126 33.36 -5.54 9.79
N TYR A 127 33.57 -6.27 8.73
CA TYR A 127 34.48 -7.41 8.69
C TYR A 127 35.55 -7.20 7.60
N SER A 128 36.79 -7.23 8.00
CA SER A 128 37.94 -7.02 7.11
C SER A 128 38.48 -8.36 6.62
N ILE A 129 38.46 -8.59 5.30
CA ILE A 129 38.98 -9.83 4.70
C ILE A 129 39.44 -9.58 3.26
N GLY A 130 40.58 -10.13 2.86
CA GLY A 130 41.08 -10.08 1.49
C GLY A 130 41.27 -8.67 0.89
N GLY A 131 41.46 -7.65 1.75
CA GLY A 131 41.50 -6.24 1.33
C GLY A 131 40.11 -5.58 1.20
N LEU A 132 39.04 -6.28 1.53
CA LEU A 132 37.66 -5.76 1.59
C LEU A 132 37.30 -5.42 3.03
N ILE A 133 36.42 -4.40 3.20
CA ILE A 133 35.66 -4.18 4.43
C ILE A 133 34.19 -4.47 4.12
N LEU A 134 33.73 -5.60 4.60
CA LEU A 134 32.36 -6.05 4.42
C LEU A 134 31.49 -5.41 5.51
N SER A 135 30.58 -4.53 5.12
CA SER A 135 29.60 -3.90 6.01
C SER A 135 28.35 -3.54 5.22
N GLY A 136 27.18 -3.61 5.85
CA GLY A 136 25.92 -3.35 5.18
C GLY A 136 25.33 -4.60 4.50
N THR A 137 24.46 -4.41 3.52
CA THR A 137 23.62 -5.45 2.92
C THR A 137 24.09 -5.80 1.52
N TYR A 138 24.21 -7.11 1.25
CA TYR A 138 24.66 -7.67 -0.02
C TYR A 138 23.65 -8.68 -0.57
N PRO A 139 23.40 -8.69 -1.89
CA PRO A 139 22.54 -9.69 -2.52
C PRO A 139 23.24 -11.04 -2.63
N ILE A 140 22.51 -12.13 -2.35
CA ILE A 140 23.01 -13.49 -2.54
C ILE A 140 22.90 -13.84 -4.03
N VAL A 141 24.04 -14.10 -4.66
CA VAL A 141 24.12 -14.39 -6.10
C VAL A 141 24.18 -15.89 -6.42
N VAL A 142 24.62 -16.71 -5.44
CA VAL A 142 24.59 -18.17 -5.55
C VAL A 142 24.19 -18.77 -4.21
N ALA A 143 23.19 -19.62 -4.20
CA ALA A 143 22.81 -20.44 -3.05
C ALA A 143 23.32 -21.87 -3.29
N GLY A 144 24.34 -22.29 -2.55
CA GLY A 144 25.05 -23.57 -2.74
C GLY A 144 24.56 -24.70 -1.84
N GLY A 145 23.32 -24.66 -1.36
CA GLY A 145 22.75 -25.66 -0.44
C GLY A 145 22.41 -25.12 0.94
N VAL A 146 22.36 -25.98 1.94
CA VAL A 146 21.84 -25.65 3.28
C VAL A 146 22.76 -24.71 4.07
N SER A 147 24.05 -24.62 3.73
CA SER A 147 25.03 -23.91 4.57
C SER A 147 26.01 -23.05 3.80
N THR A 148 25.96 -23.02 2.48
CA THR A 148 26.95 -22.26 1.66
C THR A 148 26.24 -21.35 0.69
N TYR A 149 26.67 -20.10 0.64
CA TYR A 149 26.18 -19.13 -0.34
C TYR A 149 27.29 -18.17 -0.77
N ILE A 150 27.09 -17.49 -1.89
CA ILE A 150 27.98 -16.47 -2.43
C ILE A 150 27.20 -15.18 -2.60
N PHE A 151 27.77 -14.07 -2.17
CA PHE A 151 27.27 -12.74 -2.45
C PHE A 151 28.29 -11.91 -3.23
N ASP A 152 27.83 -10.85 -3.88
CA ASP A 152 28.68 -9.91 -4.62
C ASP A 152 29.00 -8.69 -3.73
N ALA A 153 30.26 -8.50 -3.39
CA ALA A 153 30.70 -7.36 -2.61
C ALA A 153 30.78 -6.05 -3.41
N GLY A 154 30.62 -6.11 -4.74
CA GLY A 154 30.65 -4.95 -5.64
C GLY A 154 32.10 -4.42 -5.90
N VAL A 155 33.10 -4.86 -5.15
CA VAL A 155 34.50 -4.49 -5.26
C VAL A 155 35.35 -5.77 -5.24
N ASN A 156 36.36 -5.84 -6.09
CA ASN A 156 37.24 -7.00 -6.17
C ASN A 156 38.17 -7.10 -4.95
N ALA A 157 38.28 -8.32 -4.41
CA ALA A 157 39.25 -8.61 -3.36
C ALA A 157 40.68 -8.48 -3.89
N LEU A 158 41.56 -7.96 -3.06
CA LEU A 158 43.00 -7.78 -3.38
C LEU A 158 43.75 -9.08 -3.21
N THR A 159 43.36 -9.92 -2.27
CA THR A 159 44.01 -11.19 -1.95
C THR A 159 43.01 -12.32 -1.79
N THR A 160 43.46 -13.53 -2.09
CA THR A 160 42.73 -14.74 -1.69
C THR A 160 42.96 -14.97 -0.21
N ASP A 161 41.90 -14.97 0.58
CA ASP A 161 41.97 -15.04 2.03
C ASP A 161 40.77 -15.78 2.61
N ASP A 162 40.94 -16.46 3.74
CA ASP A 162 39.85 -17.14 4.48
C ASP A 162 39.86 -16.77 5.98
N THR A 163 40.70 -15.80 6.37
CA THR A 163 40.86 -15.29 7.74
C THR A 163 40.66 -13.78 7.76
N GLY A 164 39.56 -13.31 8.30
CA GLY A 164 39.29 -11.89 8.47
C GLY A 164 39.21 -11.50 9.95
N GLU A 165 39.16 -10.21 10.20
CA GLU A 165 39.13 -9.65 11.54
C GLU A 165 38.06 -8.57 11.69
N LEU A 166 37.50 -8.47 12.92
CA LEU A 166 36.61 -7.41 13.33
C LEU A 166 37.39 -6.21 13.89
N PRO A 167 36.82 -5.00 13.87
CA PRO A 167 37.41 -3.84 14.55
C PRO A 167 37.56 -4.09 16.04
N SER A 168 38.53 -3.42 16.65
CA SER A 168 38.75 -3.45 18.11
C SER A 168 38.45 -2.10 18.73
N PHE A 169 37.97 -2.13 19.97
CA PHE A 169 37.83 -0.97 20.83
C PHE A 169 38.95 -0.99 21.87
N SER A 170 39.49 0.20 22.18
CA SER A 170 40.44 0.40 23.26
C SER A 170 39.96 1.51 24.18
N VAL A 171 39.98 1.27 25.49
CA VAL A 171 39.57 2.22 26.51
C VAL A 171 40.64 2.37 27.59
N VAL A 172 40.71 3.55 28.19
CA VAL A 172 41.59 3.85 29.32
C VAL A 172 40.73 4.19 30.53
N SER A 173 41.00 3.53 31.66
CA SER A 173 40.28 3.77 32.92
C SER A 173 40.21 5.27 33.26
N GLY A 174 39.01 5.76 33.55
CA GLY A 174 38.76 7.15 33.88
C GLY A 174 38.66 8.13 32.69
N SER A 175 38.83 7.65 31.44
CA SER A 175 38.65 8.46 30.22
C SER A 175 37.39 8.03 29.48
N SER A 176 36.54 8.95 29.14
CA SER A 176 35.34 8.68 28.32
C SER A 176 35.66 8.48 26.83
N GLU A 177 36.89 8.63 26.40
CA GLU A 177 37.31 8.40 25.00
C GLU A 177 37.40 6.90 24.74
N VAL A 178 36.78 6.46 23.65
CA VAL A 178 36.85 5.10 23.12
C VAL A 178 37.57 5.17 21.75
N ILE A 179 38.65 4.42 21.60
CA ILE A 179 39.40 4.32 20.36
C ILE A 179 38.87 3.10 19.59
N CYS A 180 38.41 3.29 18.36
CA CYS A 180 38.04 2.21 17.45
C CYS A 180 39.17 2.04 16.40
N THR A 181 39.67 0.82 16.26
CA THR A 181 40.73 0.47 15.32
C THR A 181 40.24 -0.56 14.33
N PHE A 182 40.28 -0.24 13.03
CA PHE A 182 40.00 -1.18 11.95
C PHE A 182 41.32 -1.88 11.52
N PRO A 183 41.28 -3.19 11.24
CA PRO A 183 42.50 -3.93 10.86
C PRO A 183 43.03 -3.54 9.48
N ILE A 184 42.19 -2.99 8.61
CA ILE A 184 42.57 -2.57 7.25
C ILE A 184 42.18 -1.11 7.02
N LYS A 185 42.96 -0.42 6.21
CA LYS A 185 42.71 0.96 5.80
C LYS A 185 41.34 1.13 5.15
N TYR A 186 40.52 2.06 5.65
CA TYR A 186 39.21 2.38 5.10
C TYR A 186 39.34 2.79 3.63
N GLN A 187 38.70 2.04 2.71
CA GLN A 187 38.78 2.33 1.27
C GLN A 187 37.71 3.30 0.75
N SER A 188 36.60 3.47 1.46
CA SER A 188 35.43 4.17 0.95
C SER A 188 35.14 5.53 1.58
N GLY A 189 36.18 6.31 1.80
CA GLY A 189 36.02 7.67 2.33
C GLY A 189 36.82 7.90 3.60
N THR A 190 37.18 9.13 3.83
CA THR A 190 37.83 9.57 5.06
C THR A 190 36.76 9.90 6.07
N LEU A 191 36.67 9.12 7.15
CA LEU A 191 35.91 9.53 8.32
C LEU A 191 36.40 10.89 8.79
N ALA A 192 35.50 11.82 8.95
CA ALA A 192 35.81 13.17 9.43
C ALA A 192 35.27 13.34 10.86
N VAL A 193 35.88 14.31 11.57
CA VAL A 193 35.36 14.73 12.87
C VAL A 193 33.95 15.31 12.67
N GLY A 194 32.97 14.82 13.44
CA GLY A 194 31.55 15.17 13.33
C GLY A 194 30.70 14.13 12.60
N ASP A 195 31.29 13.14 11.96
CA ASP A 195 30.56 12.06 11.33
C ASP A 195 29.85 11.18 12.39
N ASN A 196 28.65 10.70 12.05
CA ASN A 196 27.90 9.76 12.89
C ASN A 196 28.30 8.33 12.54
N ILE A 197 28.61 7.55 13.58
CA ILE A 197 28.87 6.11 13.49
C ILE A 197 27.95 5.34 14.39
N GLY A 198 27.46 4.19 13.92
CA GLY A 198 26.55 3.33 14.67
C GLY A 198 27.12 1.94 14.89
N PHE A 199 27.02 1.45 16.13
CA PHE A 199 27.33 0.08 16.50
C PHE A 199 26.05 -0.63 16.90
N ILE A 200 25.63 -1.60 16.10
CA ILE A 200 24.34 -2.31 16.29
C ILE A 200 24.51 -3.43 17.35
N VAL A 201 25.70 -4.03 17.41
CA VAL A 201 25.97 -5.14 18.32
C VAL A 201 26.69 -4.61 19.56
N PRO A 202 26.13 -4.85 20.77
CA PRO A 202 26.75 -4.38 22.02
C PRO A 202 28.09 -5.07 22.27
N THR A 203 29.11 -4.30 22.62
CA THR A 203 30.44 -4.78 22.99
C THR A 203 30.79 -4.27 24.38
N ASN A 204 30.99 -5.20 25.33
CA ASN A 204 31.36 -4.87 26.71
C ASN A 204 32.85 -4.77 26.87
N ILE A 205 33.36 -3.59 27.26
CA ILE A 205 34.81 -3.34 27.47
C ILE A 205 35.02 -2.40 28.64
N GLY A 206 35.91 -2.79 29.59
CA GLY A 206 36.32 -1.95 30.70
C GLY A 206 35.15 -1.48 31.61
N GLY A 207 34.01 -2.19 31.61
CA GLY A 207 32.79 -1.77 32.31
C GLY A 207 31.83 -0.91 31.48
N LEU A 208 32.21 -0.53 30.24
CA LEU A 208 31.34 0.13 29.27
C LEU A 208 30.62 -0.89 28.39
N THR A 209 29.43 -0.53 27.90
CA THR A 209 28.73 -1.23 26.82
C THR A 209 28.67 -0.32 25.61
N VAL A 210 29.53 -0.53 24.62
CA VAL A 210 29.54 0.24 23.38
C VAL A 210 28.44 -0.28 22.46
N VAL A 211 27.38 0.52 22.29
CA VAL A 211 26.25 0.25 21.42
C VAL A 211 25.49 1.56 21.12
N GLY A 212 24.90 1.68 19.94
CA GLY A 212 24.17 2.88 19.55
C GLY A 212 24.95 3.80 18.61
N GLN A 213 24.55 5.06 18.53
CA GLN A 213 25.17 6.06 17.66
C GLN A 213 26.13 6.95 18.44
N TYR A 214 27.28 7.21 17.83
CA TYR A 214 28.33 8.06 18.37
C TYR A 214 28.79 9.04 17.31
N ILE A 215 29.27 10.19 17.77
CA ILE A 215 29.91 11.20 16.89
C ILE A 215 31.42 11.04 16.95
N VAL A 216 32.06 10.98 15.79
CA VAL A 216 33.54 10.95 15.68
C VAL A 216 34.11 12.23 16.27
N SER A 217 34.82 12.12 17.39
CA SER A 217 35.45 13.26 18.08
C SER A 217 36.85 13.58 17.57
N LYS A 218 37.59 12.55 17.16
CA LYS A 218 38.95 12.66 16.63
C LYS A 218 39.22 11.56 15.61
N VAL A 219 39.96 11.86 14.56
CA VAL A 219 40.56 10.89 13.63
C VAL A 219 42.06 10.85 13.88
N ARG A 220 42.57 9.71 14.30
CA ARG A 220 44.00 9.53 14.61
C ARG A 220 44.80 9.05 13.41
N SER A 221 44.24 8.17 12.62
CA SER A 221 44.88 7.62 11.41
C SER A 221 43.79 7.17 10.41
N ALA A 222 44.22 6.61 9.29
CA ALA A 222 43.29 6.01 8.31
C ALA A 222 42.56 4.75 8.83
N THR A 223 42.97 4.22 9.98
CA THR A 223 42.42 3.02 10.61
C THR A 223 41.91 3.25 12.04
N GLU A 224 42.23 4.43 12.62
CA GLU A 224 41.87 4.74 14.00
C GLU A 224 41.04 6.02 14.12
N PHE A 225 39.91 5.93 14.78
CA PHE A 225 39.11 7.08 15.18
C PHE A 225 38.65 6.97 16.64
N VAL A 226 38.28 8.11 17.22
CA VAL A 226 37.87 8.24 18.61
C VAL A 226 36.46 8.79 18.66
N PHE A 227 35.67 8.23 19.54
CA PHE A 227 34.37 8.79 19.95
C PHE A 227 34.30 8.85 21.48
N VAL A 228 33.32 9.60 22.01
CA VAL A 228 33.13 9.78 23.45
C VAL A 228 31.90 9.01 23.89
N ASP A 229 32.06 8.16 24.93
CA ASP A 229 30.95 7.50 25.60
C ASP A 229 30.44 8.38 26.75
N ASN A 230 29.18 8.23 27.11
CA ASN A 230 28.56 8.95 28.23
C ASN A 230 29.03 8.46 29.59
N GLN A 231 29.69 7.32 29.64
CA GLN A 231 30.23 6.67 30.84
C GLN A 231 31.74 6.60 30.75
N THR A 232 32.43 6.49 31.88
CA THR A 232 33.88 6.28 31.96
C THR A 232 34.17 4.82 32.31
N PRO A 233 35.12 4.17 31.61
CA PRO A 233 35.49 2.80 31.90
C PRO A 233 36.16 2.70 33.27
N THR A 234 35.84 1.62 33.99
CA THR A 234 36.44 1.29 35.29
C THR A 234 37.77 0.61 35.19
N SER A 235 38.10 0.03 34.03
CA SER A 235 39.40 -0.61 33.72
C SER A 235 39.86 -0.32 32.30
N SER A 236 41.17 -0.25 32.08
CA SER A 236 41.75 -0.12 30.75
C SER A 236 41.83 -1.46 30.05
N GLY A 237 41.67 -1.47 28.73
CA GLY A 237 41.74 -2.70 27.94
C GLY A 237 41.47 -2.48 26.45
N THR A 238 41.75 -3.52 25.68
CA THR A 238 41.44 -3.60 24.26
C THR A 238 40.64 -4.86 24.01
N LYS A 239 39.55 -4.76 23.22
CA LYS A 239 38.68 -5.88 22.92
C LYS A 239 38.18 -5.77 21.49
N PHE A 240 38.08 -6.91 20.81
CA PHE A 240 37.45 -6.97 19.53
C PHE A 240 35.92 -6.75 19.66
N MET A 241 35.34 -6.09 18.67
CA MET A 241 33.89 -5.92 18.57
C MET A 241 33.21 -7.26 18.66
N ASN A 242 32.15 -7.34 19.46
CA ASN A 242 31.33 -8.54 19.66
C ASN A 242 32.13 -9.79 20.01
N ASP A 243 33.19 -9.66 20.84
CA ASP A 243 34.08 -10.78 21.22
C ASP A 243 34.71 -11.51 20.00
N ASN A 244 35.00 -10.79 18.93
CA ASN A 244 35.46 -11.32 17.64
C ASN A 244 34.48 -12.29 16.97
N LYS A 245 33.17 -12.16 17.28
CA LYS A 245 32.11 -12.94 16.66
C LYS A 245 31.39 -12.10 15.61
N LEU A 246 31.29 -12.61 14.41
CA LEU A 246 30.57 -11.96 13.33
C LEU A 246 29.06 -12.00 13.60
N SER A 247 28.37 -10.90 13.35
CA SER A 247 26.90 -10.82 13.36
C SER A 247 26.41 -10.66 11.95
N LEU A 248 25.69 -11.66 11.45
CA LEU A 248 25.03 -11.65 10.16
C LEU A 248 23.54 -11.70 10.34
N ARG A 249 22.82 -10.92 9.55
CA ARG A 249 21.38 -10.98 9.41
C ARG A 249 21.02 -11.30 7.98
N TYR A 250 19.95 -12.07 7.81
CA TYR A 250 19.47 -12.49 6.50
C TYR A 250 18.11 -11.89 6.24
N TRP A 251 17.97 -11.26 5.08
CA TRP A 251 16.70 -10.72 4.61
C TRP A 251 16.05 -11.71 3.66
N ILE A 252 14.79 -12.03 3.91
CA ILE A 252 14.02 -12.94 3.09
C ILE A 252 13.47 -12.20 1.86
N ALA A 253 13.43 -12.88 0.72
CA ALA A 253 12.69 -12.40 -0.44
C ALA A 253 11.21 -12.17 -0.10
N GLN A 254 10.69 -11.02 -0.48
CA GLN A 254 9.31 -10.60 -0.20
C GLN A 254 8.41 -10.92 -1.39
N GLY A 255 7.70 -12.03 -1.34
CA GLY A 255 6.73 -12.39 -2.35
C GLY A 255 7.19 -13.42 -3.38
N PRO A 256 6.34 -13.69 -4.38
CA PRO A 256 6.63 -14.70 -5.36
C PRO A 256 7.80 -14.27 -6.22
N VAL A 257 8.76 -15.16 -6.35
CA VAL A 257 9.72 -15.07 -7.43
C VAL A 257 8.96 -15.36 -8.71
N ILE A 258 8.58 -14.32 -9.44
CA ILE A 258 8.09 -14.50 -10.80
C ILE A 258 9.30 -14.78 -11.69
N VAL A 259 9.86 -15.96 -11.51
CA VAL A 259 10.84 -16.51 -12.41
C VAL A 259 10.07 -17.43 -13.33
N GLY A 260 9.54 -16.85 -14.39
CA GLY A 260 8.86 -17.64 -15.38
C GLY A 260 9.85 -18.34 -16.31
N SER A 261 9.92 -19.64 -16.25
CA SER A 261 10.35 -20.45 -17.39
C SER A 261 9.11 -20.73 -18.24
N GLY A 262 8.74 -19.85 -19.13
CA GLY A 262 7.55 -20.04 -19.96
C GLY A 262 7.49 -19.07 -21.13
N TYR A 263 6.53 -19.30 -22.05
CA TYR A 263 6.25 -18.38 -23.14
C TYR A 263 5.95 -16.97 -22.58
N GLY A 264 6.78 -15.99 -22.95
CA GLY A 264 6.63 -14.60 -22.54
C GLY A 264 7.41 -14.18 -21.27
N ALA A 265 8.20 -15.06 -20.67
CA ALA A 265 9.02 -14.73 -19.49
C ALA A 265 10.22 -13.80 -19.81
N ASN A 266 10.69 -13.75 -21.05
CA ASN A 266 11.80 -12.93 -21.53
C ASN A 266 11.42 -12.13 -22.78
N LYS A 267 12.24 -11.13 -23.15
CA LYS A 267 12.04 -10.38 -24.39
C LYS A 267 12.04 -11.31 -25.60
N TYR A 268 11.14 -11.03 -26.54
CA TYR A 268 11.03 -11.78 -27.77
C TYR A 268 12.36 -11.79 -28.53
N GLY A 269 12.91 -12.98 -28.78
CA GLY A 269 14.17 -13.17 -29.51
C GLY A 269 15.43 -13.35 -28.66
N GLU A 270 15.36 -13.33 -27.34
CA GLU A 270 16.55 -13.46 -26.47
C GLU A 270 16.98 -14.89 -26.16
N PHE A 271 16.13 -15.93 -26.33
CA PHE A 271 16.46 -17.35 -26.07
C PHE A 271 15.69 -18.32 -26.96
N VAL A 272 16.12 -19.59 -26.97
CA VAL A 272 15.60 -20.67 -27.82
C VAL A 272 14.12 -20.94 -27.53
N TYR A 273 13.34 -21.17 -28.56
CA TYR A 273 11.93 -21.58 -28.52
C TYR A 273 11.74 -22.76 -27.55
N GLY A 274 10.95 -22.58 -26.50
CA GLY A 274 10.68 -23.63 -25.51
C GLY A 274 11.72 -23.77 -24.42
N GLY A 275 12.56 -22.76 -24.24
CA GLY A 275 13.80 -22.79 -23.53
C GLY A 275 13.79 -23.18 -22.08
N SER A 276 14.73 -24.03 -21.72
CA SER A 276 15.44 -23.98 -20.47
C SER A 276 16.18 -22.62 -20.40
N GLY A 277 15.41 -21.53 -20.35
CA GLY A 277 15.95 -20.19 -20.19
C GLY A 277 16.55 -20.09 -18.80
N LYS A 278 17.65 -19.36 -18.69
CA LYS A 278 18.08 -18.86 -17.40
C LYS A 278 16.90 -18.15 -16.76
N GLU A 279 16.66 -18.45 -15.51
CA GLU A 279 15.80 -17.68 -14.65
C GLU A 279 16.13 -16.20 -14.86
N ARG A 280 15.13 -15.34 -14.88
CA ARG A 280 15.36 -13.90 -14.98
C ARG A 280 16.19 -13.49 -13.77
N GLU A 281 17.48 -13.23 -14.00
CA GLU A 281 18.34 -12.73 -12.92
C GLU A 281 17.76 -11.40 -12.43
N PRO A 282 17.59 -11.22 -11.12
CA PRO A 282 17.20 -9.92 -10.58
C PRO A 282 18.21 -8.88 -11.05
N ILE A 283 17.72 -7.70 -11.39
CA ILE A 283 18.60 -6.58 -11.75
C ILE A 283 19.50 -6.32 -10.54
N LYS A 284 20.79 -6.27 -10.78
CA LYS A 284 21.80 -6.08 -9.73
C LYS A 284 21.47 -4.83 -8.91
N GLY A 285 21.25 -5.01 -7.60
CA GLY A 285 20.89 -3.94 -6.68
C GLY A 285 19.40 -3.76 -6.39
N ASP A 286 18.50 -4.47 -7.09
CA ASP A 286 17.07 -4.40 -6.77
C ASP A 286 16.74 -5.32 -5.59
N VAL A 287 16.12 -4.73 -4.56
CA VAL A 287 15.44 -5.49 -3.51
C VAL A 287 14.30 -6.23 -4.13
N TYR A 288 14.11 -7.51 -3.77
CA TYR A 288 13.03 -8.31 -4.28
C TYR A 288 11.68 -7.71 -3.91
N LYS A 289 10.85 -7.38 -4.91
CA LYS A 289 9.58 -6.66 -4.73
C LYS A 289 8.44 -7.62 -4.47
N ALA A 290 7.63 -7.36 -3.44
CA ALA A 290 6.35 -8.02 -3.24
C ALA A 290 5.29 -7.38 -4.15
N ASP A 291 4.47 -8.20 -4.82
CA ASP A 291 3.35 -7.68 -5.63
C ASP A 291 2.29 -7.03 -4.75
N ALA A 292 2.02 -7.61 -3.59
CA ALA A 292 1.08 -7.10 -2.61
C ALA A 292 1.41 -7.58 -1.20
N TRP A 293 1.06 -6.77 -0.22
CA TRP A 293 1.03 -7.14 1.19
C TRP A 293 -0.40 -7.26 1.69
N TRP A 294 -0.58 -8.11 2.68
CA TRP A 294 -1.78 -8.25 3.48
C TRP A 294 -1.39 -8.03 4.92
N LEU A 295 -1.90 -6.95 5.49
CA LEU A 295 -1.63 -6.58 6.87
C LEU A 295 -2.89 -6.78 7.70
N ASP A 296 -2.74 -7.35 8.89
CA ASP A 296 -3.82 -7.49 9.86
C ASP A 296 -3.26 -7.50 11.27
N THR A 297 -4.11 -7.47 12.28
CA THR A 297 -3.70 -7.38 13.67
C THR A 297 -4.18 -8.57 14.50
N ARG A 298 -3.30 -9.08 15.37
CA ARG A 298 -3.65 -10.06 16.39
C ARG A 298 -3.26 -9.51 17.77
N GLY A 299 -4.24 -8.90 18.43
CA GLY A 299 -3.98 -8.13 19.66
C GLY A 299 -3.04 -6.96 19.38
N SER A 300 -1.94 -6.85 20.10
CA SER A 300 -0.91 -5.81 19.92
C SER A 300 0.12 -6.14 18.84
N SER A 301 -0.09 -7.19 18.06
CA SER A 301 0.87 -7.66 17.08
C SER A 301 0.37 -7.45 15.66
N LEU A 302 1.27 -7.06 14.77
CA LEU A 302 1.02 -6.99 13.33
C LEU A 302 1.32 -8.36 12.71
N ILE A 303 0.38 -8.86 11.92
CA ILE A 303 0.54 -10.00 11.03
C ILE A 303 0.68 -9.45 9.62
N ALA A 304 1.70 -9.87 8.91
CA ALA A 304 1.95 -9.43 7.55
C ALA A 304 2.24 -10.63 6.64
N SER A 305 1.62 -10.69 5.49
CA SER A 305 1.93 -11.71 4.48
C SER A 305 2.16 -11.07 3.12
N ALA A 306 3.25 -11.43 2.49
CA ALA A 306 3.50 -11.07 1.10
C ALA A 306 2.74 -12.05 0.19
N ALA A 307 2.10 -11.57 -0.86
CA ALA A 307 1.40 -12.41 -1.81
C ALA A 307 2.36 -13.43 -2.45
N GLY A 308 2.05 -14.74 -2.30
CA GLY A 308 2.90 -15.84 -2.73
C GLY A 308 4.08 -16.17 -1.81
N GLY A 309 4.22 -15.45 -0.70
CA GLY A 309 5.29 -15.59 0.29
C GLY A 309 4.84 -16.14 1.63
N PRO A 310 5.75 -16.15 2.62
CA PRO A 310 5.47 -16.58 3.98
C PRO A 310 4.64 -15.55 4.76
N ILE A 311 4.18 -15.96 5.94
CA ILE A 311 3.49 -15.11 6.90
C ILE A 311 4.49 -14.66 7.96
N PHE A 312 4.45 -13.38 8.28
CA PHE A 312 5.35 -12.74 9.23
C PHE A 312 4.58 -12.19 10.43
N PHE A 313 5.32 -12.04 11.51
CA PHE A 313 4.84 -11.52 12.79
C PHE A 313 5.74 -10.38 13.26
N TYR A 314 5.16 -9.30 13.76
CA TYR A 314 5.88 -8.18 14.33
C TYR A 314 5.20 -7.69 15.62
N ASN A 315 5.99 -7.45 16.65
CA ASN A 315 5.52 -6.84 17.87
C ASN A 315 6.65 -6.02 18.53
N ASN A 316 6.52 -4.72 18.51
CA ASN A 316 7.55 -3.83 19.05
C ASN A 316 7.60 -3.86 20.59
N SER A 317 6.48 -4.13 21.29
CA SER A 317 6.47 -4.28 22.74
C SER A 317 7.33 -5.46 23.24
N TYR A 318 7.52 -6.48 22.39
CA TYR A 318 8.45 -7.60 22.68
C TYR A 318 9.88 -7.36 22.19
N GLY A 319 10.19 -6.13 21.75
CA GLY A 319 11.53 -5.75 21.29
C GLY A 319 11.89 -6.26 19.90
N PHE A 320 10.93 -6.70 19.09
CA PHE A 320 11.17 -7.02 17.70
C PHE A 320 11.48 -5.74 16.91
N LYS A 321 12.59 -5.74 16.20
CA LYS A 321 12.98 -4.62 15.33
C LYS A 321 12.45 -4.77 13.91
N ASN A 322 12.18 -6.00 13.50
CA ASN A 322 11.77 -6.38 12.15
C ASN A 322 10.71 -7.48 12.19
N LEU A 323 9.99 -7.62 11.12
CA LEU A 323 9.10 -8.74 10.86
C LEU A 323 9.88 -10.05 10.90
N THR A 324 9.40 -11.01 11.67
CA THR A 324 9.97 -12.36 11.77
C THR A 324 9.00 -13.37 11.16
N ILE A 325 9.53 -14.44 10.57
CA ILE A 325 8.69 -15.49 9.99
C ILE A 325 7.87 -16.17 11.07
N LEU A 326 6.60 -16.42 10.78
CA LEU A 326 5.74 -17.20 11.68
C LEU A 326 6.07 -18.68 11.51
N ASN A 327 6.53 -19.32 12.60
CA ASN A 327 6.97 -20.71 12.54
C ASN A 327 5.81 -21.65 12.18
N ASN A 328 6.14 -22.72 11.42
CA ASN A 328 5.19 -23.75 10.97
C ASN A 328 4.00 -23.26 10.13
N ALA A 329 3.90 -21.95 9.85
CA ALA A 329 2.93 -21.41 8.91
C ALA A 329 3.26 -21.85 7.47
N PRO A 330 2.29 -21.80 6.54
CA PRO A 330 2.57 -22.03 5.14
C PRO A 330 3.67 -21.09 4.63
N LEU A 331 4.70 -21.66 3.97
CA LEU A 331 5.83 -20.90 3.43
C LEU A 331 5.45 -20.09 2.18
N ALA A 332 4.36 -20.46 1.53
CA ALA A 332 3.80 -19.73 0.40
C ALA A 332 2.29 -19.64 0.57
N SER A 333 1.78 -18.41 0.53
CA SER A 333 0.34 -18.12 0.60
C SER A 333 0.02 -16.88 -0.25
N ASN A 334 -1.16 -16.83 -0.86
CA ASN A 334 -1.59 -15.64 -1.60
C ASN A 334 -2.04 -14.50 -0.67
N GLY A 335 -2.22 -14.79 0.61
CA GLY A 335 -2.49 -13.82 1.65
C GLY A 335 -2.96 -14.45 2.94
N SER A 336 -3.10 -13.61 3.98
CA SER A 336 -3.62 -14.02 5.28
C SER A 336 -4.40 -12.89 5.94
N PHE A 337 -5.26 -13.25 6.89
CA PHE A 337 -5.95 -12.34 7.81
C PHE A 337 -6.19 -13.02 9.15
N VAL A 338 -6.60 -12.26 10.16
CA VAL A 338 -6.92 -12.78 11.48
C VAL A 338 -8.42 -12.94 11.65
N ALA A 339 -8.86 -14.17 11.89
CA ALA A 339 -10.27 -14.50 12.08
C ALA A 339 -10.73 -14.19 13.50
N MET A 340 -11.66 -13.29 13.65
CA MET A 340 -12.25 -12.92 14.93
C MET A 340 -13.50 -13.77 15.26
N PRO A 341 -13.85 -13.99 16.54
CA PRO A 341 -13.21 -13.44 17.76
C PRO A 341 -12.06 -14.28 18.32
N TYR A 342 -11.76 -15.43 17.74
CA TYR A 342 -10.84 -16.40 18.35
C TYR A 342 -9.36 -16.15 18.02
N GLY A 343 -9.05 -15.33 17.01
CA GLY A 343 -7.69 -14.95 16.68
C GLY A 343 -6.92 -15.99 15.85
N HIS A 344 -7.61 -16.89 15.15
CA HIS A 344 -6.96 -17.79 14.18
C HIS A 344 -6.36 -16.97 13.02
N ILE A 345 -5.13 -17.25 12.66
CA ILE A 345 -4.55 -16.69 11.43
C ILE A 345 -4.97 -17.60 10.28
N MET A 346 -5.71 -17.06 9.33
CA MET A 346 -6.18 -17.77 8.15
C MET A 346 -5.37 -17.39 6.93
N ALA A 347 -4.89 -18.38 6.19
CA ALA A 347 -4.14 -18.22 4.94
C ALA A 347 -4.87 -18.85 3.78
N TRP A 348 -4.75 -18.29 2.59
CA TRP A 348 -5.37 -18.82 1.38
C TRP A 348 -4.40 -18.95 0.22
N GLY A 349 -4.76 -19.80 -0.75
CA GLY A 349 -3.88 -20.12 -1.87
C GLY A 349 -2.55 -20.65 -1.38
N CYS A 350 -2.55 -21.47 -0.35
CA CYS A 350 -1.37 -21.93 0.35
C CYS A 350 -1.11 -23.41 0.10
N SER A 351 0.02 -23.92 0.59
CA SER A 351 0.38 -25.32 0.48
C SER A 351 -0.49 -26.22 1.36
N ASP A 352 -0.84 -27.38 0.84
CA ASP A 352 -1.45 -28.49 1.59
C ASP A 352 -0.50 -28.93 2.73
N PRO A 353 -0.99 -29.25 3.93
CA PRO A 353 -0.16 -29.75 5.03
C PRO A 353 0.53 -31.09 4.73
N ILE A 354 0.01 -31.88 3.81
CA ILE A 354 0.56 -33.18 3.42
C ILE A 354 1.45 -33.07 2.18
N ASN A 355 1.03 -32.21 1.23
CA ASN A 355 1.74 -31.97 -0.02
C ASN A 355 2.21 -30.50 -0.06
N PRO A 356 3.51 -30.20 -0.07
CA PRO A 356 4.02 -28.83 0.02
C PRO A 356 3.78 -27.99 -1.26
N ILE A 357 3.08 -28.50 -2.25
CA ILE A 357 2.73 -27.75 -3.45
C ILE A 357 1.63 -26.73 -3.11
N GLN A 358 1.84 -25.50 -3.52
CA GLN A 358 0.84 -24.43 -3.36
C GLN A 358 -0.42 -24.75 -4.17
N ALA A 359 -1.58 -24.76 -3.50
CA ALA A 359 -2.87 -25.02 -4.10
C ALA A 359 -3.75 -23.75 -4.05
N PRO A 360 -4.22 -23.24 -5.21
CA PRO A 360 -4.90 -21.95 -5.29
C PRO A 360 -6.26 -21.89 -4.59
N LEU A 361 -6.89 -23.03 -4.31
CA LEU A 361 -8.20 -23.12 -3.64
C LEU A 361 -8.10 -23.58 -2.18
N TYR A 362 -6.88 -23.68 -1.64
CA TYR A 362 -6.64 -24.22 -0.31
C TYR A 362 -6.63 -23.10 0.74
N ILE A 363 -7.29 -23.37 1.87
CA ILE A 363 -7.33 -22.52 3.05
C ILE A 363 -6.71 -23.29 4.20
N ARG A 364 -5.88 -22.63 5.00
CA ARG A 364 -5.38 -23.18 6.27
C ARG A 364 -5.58 -22.15 7.37
N TRP A 365 -5.71 -22.62 8.59
CA TRP A 365 -5.74 -21.74 9.77
C TRP A 365 -4.89 -22.31 10.91
N SER A 366 -4.33 -21.36 11.69
CA SER A 366 -3.53 -21.67 12.88
C SER A 366 -4.43 -22.09 14.05
N ASN A 367 -3.82 -22.58 15.12
CA ASN A 367 -4.48 -22.68 16.42
C ASN A 367 -4.83 -21.28 16.96
N ALA A 368 -5.95 -21.16 17.69
CA ALA A 368 -6.41 -19.89 18.25
C ALA A 368 -5.48 -19.32 19.33
N THR A 369 -4.93 -20.19 20.17
CA THR A 369 -4.09 -19.79 21.32
C THR A 369 -2.62 -19.63 20.91
N ASP A 370 -2.12 -20.49 20.02
CA ASP A 370 -0.73 -20.48 19.55
C ASP A 370 -0.67 -20.27 18.03
N PRO A 371 -0.29 -19.08 17.56
CA PRO A 371 -0.21 -18.77 16.13
C PRO A 371 0.88 -19.56 15.39
N ASN A 372 1.84 -20.16 16.09
CA ASN A 372 2.87 -21.04 15.51
C ASN A 372 2.40 -22.49 15.32
N ASN A 373 1.25 -22.85 15.86
CA ASN A 373 0.73 -24.21 15.73
C ASN A 373 -0.24 -24.29 14.54
N TRP A 374 0.21 -24.91 13.45
CA TRP A 374 -0.54 -25.18 12.22
C TRP A 374 -0.76 -26.69 12.00
N SER A 375 -0.44 -27.50 13.03
CA SER A 375 -0.61 -28.95 12.98
C SER A 375 -2.07 -29.35 13.16
N ILE A 376 -2.55 -30.22 12.28
CA ILE A 376 -3.91 -30.82 12.37
C ILE A 376 -3.96 -32.02 13.31
N ALA A 377 -2.84 -32.39 13.92
CA ALA A 377 -2.74 -33.55 14.82
C ALA A 377 -3.00 -33.17 16.28
N GLY A 378 -3.50 -34.12 17.05
CA GLY A 378 -3.77 -33.94 18.48
C GLY A 378 -5.04 -33.11 18.76
N ASN A 379 -5.02 -32.35 19.87
CA ASN A 379 -6.14 -31.50 20.31
C ASN A 379 -6.01 -30.06 19.74
N SER A 380 -5.35 -29.89 18.60
CA SER A 380 -5.25 -28.59 17.92
C SER A 380 -6.56 -28.24 17.23
N ASP A 381 -6.95 -26.96 17.30
CA ASP A 381 -8.04 -26.40 16.50
C ASP A 381 -7.55 -25.79 15.17
N ALA A 382 -6.26 -26.00 14.84
CA ALA A 382 -5.76 -25.72 13.50
C ALA A 382 -6.37 -26.68 12.46
N GLY A 383 -6.56 -26.20 11.26
CA GLY A 383 -7.20 -27.00 10.23
C GLY A 383 -7.00 -26.48 8.80
N PHE A 384 -7.75 -27.06 7.89
CA PHE A 384 -7.72 -26.70 6.48
C PHE A 384 -9.06 -26.95 5.80
N TYR A 385 -9.27 -26.30 4.66
CA TYR A 385 -10.41 -26.53 3.78
C TYR A 385 -10.01 -26.29 2.33
N ASN A 386 -10.53 -27.11 1.43
CA ASN A 386 -10.34 -26.94 -0.02
C ASN A 386 -11.67 -26.49 -0.62
N ILE A 387 -11.73 -25.29 -1.19
CA ILE A 387 -12.94 -24.78 -1.86
C ILE A 387 -13.18 -25.59 -3.15
N PRO A 388 -14.40 -26.12 -3.36
CA PRO A 388 -14.66 -27.04 -4.46
C PRO A 388 -14.93 -26.35 -5.82
N THR A 389 -15.10 -25.01 -5.86
CA THR A 389 -15.44 -24.28 -7.11
C THR A 389 -14.57 -23.07 -7.31
N GLY A 390 -14.37 -22.70 -8.57
CA GLY A 390 -13.46 -21.63 -8.96
C GLY A 390 -12.10 -22.16 -9.41
N SER A 391 -11.25 -21.27 -9.90
CA SER A 391 -9.87 -21.58 -10.27
C SER A 391 -8.86 -21.19 -9.19
N LYS A 392 -9.20 -20.14 -8.42
CA LYS A 392 -8.38 -19.63 -7.31
C LYS A 392 -9.24 -18.87 -6.30
N ILE A 393 -8.75 -18.82 -5.06
CA ILE A 393 -9.24 -17.86 -4.08
C ILE A 393 -8.57 -16.52 -4.38
N VAL A 394 -9.38 -15.50 -4.65
CA VAL A 394 -8.91 -14.14 -4.91
C VAL A 394 -8.59 -13.43 -3.60
N ARG A 395 -9.49 -13.56 -2.59
CA ARG A 395 -9.31 -12.98 -1.25
C ARG A 395 -10.17 -13.66 -0.20
N GLY A 396 -9.64 -13.74 1.02
CA GLY A 396 -10.38 -13.96 2.26
C GLY A 396 -10.47 -12.67 3.08
N ILE A 397 -11.60 -12.41 3.72
CA ILE A 397 -11.78 -11.26 4.60
C ILE A 397 -12.56 -11.62 5.86
N GLN A 398 -12.29 -10.92 6.96
CA GLN A 398 -13.10 -10.96 8.15
C GLN A 398 -14.33 -10.08 7.97
N GLY A 399 -15.51 -10.66 8.09
CA GLY A 399 -16.77 -9.92 8.22
C GLY A 399 -17.17 -9.76 9.69
N PRO A 400 -18.32 -9.14 9.99
CA PRO A 400 -18.75 -8.87 11.36
C PRO A 400 -18.93 -10.12 12.23
N THR A 401 -19.46 -11.20 11.67
CA THR A 401 -19.77 -12.43 12.40
C THR A 401 -19.21 -13.71 11.79
N GLN A 402 -18.72 -13.63 10.56
CA GLN A 402 -18.20 -14.77 9.80
C GLN A 402 -17.12 -14.31 8.83
N GLN A 403 -16.36 -15.25 8.30
CA GLN A 403 -15.35 -15.02 7.31
C GLN A 403 -15.93 -15.21 5.92
N TYR A 404 -15.47 -14.41 4.94
CA TYR A 404 -15.91 -14.49 3.56
C TYR A 404 -14.72 -14.80 2.64
N TRP A 405 -14.97 -15.69 1.68
CA TRP A 405 -13.96 -16.21 0.78
C TRP A 405 -14.42 -16.03 -0.65
N PHE A 406 -13.76 -15.14 -1.34
CA PHE A 406 -14.03 -14.84 -2.74
C PHE A 406 -13.16 -15.70 -3.64
N THR A 407 -13.80 -16.45 -4.54
CA THR A 407 -13.12 -17.02 -5.69
C THR A 407 -13.25 -16.09 -6.90
N ASP A 408 -12.67 -16.50 -8.01
CA ASP A 408 -12.85 -15.80 -9.30
C ASP A 408 -14.30 -15.83 -9.82
N ILE A 409 -15.15 -16.75 -9.32
CA ILE A 409 -16.54 -16.90 -9.77
C ILE A 409 -17.59 -16.87 -8.66
N ASP A 410 -17.26 -17.26 -7.44
CA ASP A 410 -18.24 -17.51 -6.37
C ASP A 410 -17.85 -16.86 -5.04
N LEU A 411 -18.82 -16.81 -4.12
CA LEU A 411 -18.62 -16.37 -2.74
C LEU A 411 -18.98 -17.48 -1.75
N TYR A 412 -18.07 -17.74 -0.81
CA TYR A 412 -18.25 -18.65 0.32
C TYR A 412 -18.24 -17.86 1.63
N ALA A 413 -18.99 -18.34 2.61
CA ALA A 413 -18.92 -17.91 3.99
C ALA A 413 -18.40 -19.07 4.87
N ALA A 414 -17.54 -18.73 5.83
CA ALA A 414 -17.11 -19.66 6.86
C ALA A 414 -17.55 -19.15 8.23
N GLN A 415 -18.09 -20.05 9.04
CA GLN A 415 -18.53 -19.75 10.39
C GLN A 415 -17.85 -20.68 11.38
N TYR A 416 -17.44 -20.15 12.51
CA TYR A 416 -16.90 -20.97 13.60
C TYR A 416 -18.01 -21.86 14.18
N ILE A 417 -17.77 -23.17 14.18
CA ILE A 417 -18.73 -24.19 14.67
C ILE A 417 -18.16 -24.98 15.88
N GLY A 418 -16.94 -24.68 16.27
CA GLY A 418 -16.27 -25.37 17.37
C GLY A 418 -15.66 -26.72 16.98
N TYR A 419 -14.87 -27.25 17.93
CA TYR A 419 -14.22 -28.56 17.78
C TYR A 419 -15.26 -29.71 17.62
N PRO A 420 -15.06 -30.73 16.75
CA PRO A 420 -13.84 -30.99 15.95
C PRO A 420 -13.80 -30.30 14.60
N GLY A 421 -14.89 -29.74 14.11
CA GLY A 421 -14.97 -29.17 12.76
C GLY A 421 -14.33 -27.79 12.60
N VAL A 422 -14.21 -27.05 13.70
CA VAL A 422 -13.70 -25.69 13.85
C VAL A 422 -14.42 -24.66 12.99
N TYR A 423 -14.41 -24.80 11.65
CA TYR A 423 -15.13 -23.93 10.72
C TYR A 423 -16.02 -24.73 9.77
N GLY A 424 -17.26 -24.27 9.58
CA GLY A 424 -18.19 -24.75 8.57
C GLY A 424 -18.22 -23.80 7.37
N PHE A 425 -17.98 -24.31 6.18
CA PHE A 425 -17.95 -23.53 4.93
C PHE A 425 -19.23 -23.75 4.13
N ASN A 426 -19.86 -22.65 3.70
CA ASN A 426 -21.05 -22.67 2.87
C ASN A 426 -20.89 -21.74 1.67
N LYS A 427 -21.29 -22.19 0.49
CA LYS A 427 -21.40 -21.34 -0.69
C LYS A 427 -22.67 -20.46 -0.56
N ILE A 428 -22.51 -19.15 -0.57
CA ILE A 428 -23.59 -18.18 -0.40
C ILE A 428 -23.90 -17.37 -1.66
N GLY A 429 -23.01 -17.37 -2.64
CA GLY A 429 -23.17 -16.66 -3.90
C GLY A 429 -22.59 -17.39 -5.10
N ASN A 430 -23.29 -17.28 -6.23
CA ASN A 430 -22.87 -17.85 -7.52
C ASN A 430 -22.69 -16.73 -8.54
N GLY A 431 -21.65 -16.80 -9.38
CA GLY A 431 -21.42 -15.83 -10.44
C GLY A 431 -21.12 -14.41 -9.97
N CYS A 432 -20.75 -14.25 -8.69
CA CYS A 432 -20.46 -12.97 -8.05
C CYS A 432 -18.98 -12.86 -7.60
N GLY A 433 -18.09 -13.49 -8.36
CA GLY A 433 -16.65 -13.51 -8.07
C GLY A 433 -16.04 -12.12 -7.94
N LEU A 434 -14.90 -12.04 -7.28
CA LEU A 434 -14.18 -10.78 -7.03
C LEU A 434 -13.26 -10.45 -8.21
N LEU A 435 -13.30 -9.20 -8.68
CA LEU A 435 -12.50 -8.72 -9.80
C LEU A 435 -11.00 -8.72 -9.48
N ALA A 436 -10.65 -8.12 -8.36
CA ALA A 436 -9.27 -7.93 -7.91
C ALA A 436 -9.15 -8.14 -6.40
N PRO A 437 -7.99 -8.57 -5.89
CA PRO A 437 -7.86 -8.92 -4.48
C PRO A 437 -8.22 -7.80 -3.49
N ARG A 438 -8.08 -6.54 -3.91
CA ARG A 438 -8.39 -5.36 -3.08
C ARG A 438 -9.68 -4.64 -3.48
N ALA A 439 -10.45 -5.17 -4.42
CA ALA A 439 -11.70 -4.56 -4.90
C ALA A 439 -12.91 -4.81 -3.97
N VAL A 440 -12.68 -5.15 -2.71
CA VAL A 440 -13.71 -5.44 -1.70
C VAL A 440 -13.49 -4.62 -0.44
N GLY A 441 -14.57 -4.10 0.15
CA GLY A 441 -14.56 -3.34 1.40
C GLY A 441 -15.73 -3.68 2.30
N LEU A 442 -15.58 -3.41 3.60
CA LEU A 442 -16.59 -3.58 4.63
C LEU A 442 -17.09 -2.20 5.07
N LEU A 443 -18.39 -1.97 5.02
CA LEU A 443 -19.02 -0.74 5.49
C LEU A 443 -20.35 -1.05 6.16
N ALA A 444 -20.56 -0.50 7.36
CA ALA A 444 -21.82 -0.63 8.12
C ALA A 444 -22.32 -2.08 8.24
N GLY A 445 -21.40 -3.02 8.44
CA GLY A 445 -21.73 -4.44 8.59
C GLY A 445 -22.01 -5.20 7.30
N SER A 446 -22.00 -4.55 6.15
CA SER A 446 -22.17 -5.15 4.83
C SER A 446 -20.89 -5.13 4.03
N ILE A 447 -20.71 -6.12 3.16
CA ILE A 447 -19.56 -6.24 2.28
C ILE A 447 -19.94 -5.76 0.89
N TYR A 448 -19.12 -4.90 0.31
CA TYR A 448 -19.28 -4.32 -1.01
C TYR A 448 -18.10 -4.71 -1.88
N TRP A 449 -18.33 -5.14 -3.11
CA TRP A 449 -17.23 -5.48 -4.01
C TRP A 449 -17.55 -5.23 -5.46
N MET A 450 -16.50 -5.10 -6.23
CA MET A 450 -16.53 -5.01 -7.69
C MET A 450 -16.24 -6.39 -8.28
N SER A 451 -17.15 -6.87 -9.10
CA SER A 451 -16.99 -8.07 -9.93
C SER A 451 -16.59 -7.65 -11.35
N GLN A 452 -16.48 -8.61 -12.26
CA GLN A 452 -16.01 -8.36 -13.63
C GLN A 452 -16.86 -7.34 -14.43
N ARG A 453 -18.16 -7.24 -14.14
CA ARG A 453 -19.10 -6.36 -14.86
C ARG A 453 -20.16 -5.74 -13.97
N GLU A 454 -20.15 -6.01 -12.69
CA GLU A 454 -21.20 -5.60 -11.76
C GLU A 454 -20.62 -5.29 -10.39
N PHE A 455 -21.38 -4.57 -9.60
CA PHE A 455 -21.13 -4.35 -8.20
C PHE A 455 -22.10 -5.15 -7.36
N PHE A 456 -21.62 -5.68 -6.25
CA PHE A 456 -22.44 -6.46 -5.33
C PHE A 456 -22.36 -5.94 -3.91
N VAL A 457 -23.41 -6.21 -3.17
CA VAL A 457 -23.48 -6.07 -1.72
C VAL A 457 -23.91 -7.38 -1.09
N CYS A 458 -23.29 -7.77 0.00
CA CYS A 458 -23.72 -8.85 0.86
C CYS A 458 -23.99 -8.30 2.26
N PRO A 459 -25.25 -8.17 2.68
CA PRO A 459 -25.60 -7.82 4.05
C PRO A 459 -25.11 -8.90 5.02
N GLN A 460 -24.93 -8.52 6.28
CA GLN A 460 -24.56 -9.47 7.32
C GLN A 460 -25.56 -10.64 7.40
N GLY A 461 -25.06 -11.87 7.26
CA GLY A 461 -25.88 -13.09 7.27
C GLY A 461 -26.80 -13.27 6.07
N GLY A 462 -26.72 -12.38 5.07
CA GLY A 462 -27.50 -12.44 3.84
C GLY A 462 -26.78 -13.13 2.68
N SER A 463 -27.40 -13.04 1.50
CA SER A 463 -26.82 -13.47 0.23
C SER A 463 -26.38 -12.26 -0.62
N PRO A 464 -25.42 -12.42 -1.53
CA PRO A 464 -25.04 -11.38 -2.49
C PRO A 464 -26.21 -10.85 -3.30
N GLN A 465 -26.28 -9.54 -3.45
CA GLN A 465 -27.25 -8.85 -4.28
C GLN A 465 -26.52 -7.86 -5.20
N PRO A 466 -26.89 -7.76 -6.49
CA PRO A 466 -26.30 -6.79 -7.40
C PRO A 466 -26.73 -5.36 -7.02
N ILE A 467 -25.80 -4.41 -7.15
CA ILE A 467 -26.05 -2.98 -6.99
C ILE A 467 -26.23 -2.38 -8.38
N PRO A 468 -27.37 -1.78 -8.70
CA PRO A 468 -27.57 -1.08 -9.98
C PRO A 468 -26.52 0.04 -10.12
N CYS A 469 -25.76 0.02 -11.20
CA CYS A 469 -24.71 1.01 -11.46
C CYS A 469 -25.16 1.95 -12.57
N THR A 470 -25.21 3.25 -12.28
CA THR A 470 -25.59 4.29 -13.25
C THR A 470 -24.38 4.88 -13.98
N VAL A 471 -23.17 4.45 -13.64
CA VAL A 471 -21.91 4.89 -14.23
C VAL A 471 -21.10 3.72 -14.84
N TRP A 472 -21.83 2.70 -15.29
CA TRP A 472 -21.24 1.47 -15.81
C TRP A 472 -20.31 1.70 -17.00
N ASP A 473 -20.75 2.51 -17.99
CA ASP A 473 -19.95 2.83 -19.17
C ASP A 473 -18.64 3.54 -18.82
N PHE A 474 -18.68 4.47 -17.86
CA PHE A 474 -17.48 5.16 -17.39
C PHE A 474 -16.41 4.20 -16.85
N ILE A 475 -16.84 3.14 -16.16
CA ILE A 475 -15.92 2.19 -15.54
C ILE A 475 -15.52 1.10 -16.53
N PHE A 476 -16.48 0.27 -16.94
CA PHE A 476 -16.17 -1.01 -17.59
C PHE A 476 -15.76 -0.86 -19.08
N GLN A 477 -16.00 0.30 -19.69
CA GLN A 477 -15.46 0.63 -21.00
C GLN A 477 -14.07 1.30 -20.94
N ASN A 478 -13.71 1.89 -19.78
CA ASN A 478 -12.47 2.65 -19.64
C ASN A 478 -11.43 2.01 -18.71
N ILE A 479 -11.78 0.96 -17.97
CA ILE A 479 -10.82 0.30 -17.09
C ILE A 479 -9.68 -0.35 -17.90
N ASP A 480 -8.45 -0.14 -17.46
CA ASP A 480 -7.28 -0.77 -18.03
C ASP A 480 -7.26 -2.26 -17.69
N GLN A 481 -7.37 -3.11 -18.71
CA GLN A 481 -7.41 -4.56 -18.55
C GLN A 481 -6.06 -5.15 -18.09
N GLU A 482 -4.94 -4.53 -18.40
CA GLU A 482 -3.61 -4.97 -17.98
C GLU A 482 -3.39 -4.75 -16.48
N ASN A 483 -4.01 -3.71 -15.92
CA ASN A 483 -3.89 -3.33 -14.51
C ASN A 483 -5.14 -3.63 -13.67
N ILE A 484 -6.05 -4.46 -14.17
CA ILE A 484 -7.33 -4.77 -13.51
C ILE A 484 -7.13 -5.39 -12.10
N SER A 485 -6.06 -6.13 -11.88
CA SER A 485 -5.71 -6.71 -10.58
C SER A 485 -5.35 -5.69 -9.51
N LYS A 486 -5.10 -4.43 -9.91
CA LYS A 486 -4.69 -3.33 -9.04
C LYS A 486 -5.86 -2.47 -8.55
N VAL A 487 -7.10 -2.83 -8.88
CA VAL A 487 -8.30 -2.13 -8.38
C VAL A 487 -8.35 -2.23 -6.86
N VAL A 488 -8.56 -1.08 -6.20
CA VAL A 488 -8.61 -0.96 -4.74
C VAL A 488 -9.95 -0.39 -4.31
N CYS A 489 -10.57 -1.01 -3.30
CA CYS A 489 -11.75 -0.49 -2.63
C CYS A 489 -11.34 0.30 -1.38
N GLY A 490 -11.90 1.49 -1.22
CA GLY A 490 -11.75 2.32 -0.03
C GLY A 490 -13.12 2.68 0.53
N THR A 491 -13.41 2.25 1.76
CA THR A 491 -14.64 2.63 2.45
C THR A 491 -14.44 3.89 3.28
N ASN A 492 -15.49 4.69 3.42
CA ASN A 492 -15.50 5.86 4.25
C ASN A 492 -16.76 5.83 5.13
N SER A 493 -16.60 5.39 6.35
CA SER A 493 -17.71 5.23 7.31
C SER A 493 -18.31 6.58 7.75
N LEU A 494 -17.54 7.66 7.70
CA LEU A 494 -18.00 8.99 8.08
C LEU A 494 -19.09 9.52 7.12
N PHE A 495 -19.01 9.17 5.84
CA PHE A 495 -19.93 9.65 4.80
C PHE A 495 -20.77 8.54 4.16
N ASN A 496 -20.65 7.28 4.66
CA ASN A 496 -21.31 6.10 4.08
C ASN A 496 -20.99 5.90 2.60
N GLU A 497 -19.72 6.04 2.24
CA GLU A 497 -19.23 5.93 0.88
C GLU A 497 -18.36 4.69 0.68
N VAL A 498 -18.53 4.04 -0.47
CA VAL A 498 -17.64 2.98 -0.96
C VAL A 498 -17.02 3.46 -2.26
N ASN A 499 -15.70 3.55 -2.29
CA ASN A 499 -14.93 4.02 -3.43
C ASN A 499 -14.16 2.86 -4.06
N TRP A 500 -14.13 2.79 -5.39
CA TRP A 500 -13.22 1.89 -6.11
C TRP A 500 -12.29 2.72 -6.97
N PHE A 501 -11.00 2.60 -6.69
CA PHE A 501 -9.93 3.27 -7.41
C PHE A 501 -9.38 2.33 -8.48
N PHE A 502 -9.21 2.82 -9.70
CA PHE A 502 -8.76 2.02 -10.83
C PHE A 502 -7.98 2.86 -11.84
N GLN A 503 -7.24 2.18 -12.71
CA GLN A 503 -6.58 2.83 -13.84
C GLN A 503 -7.49 2.86 -15.05
N THR A 504 -7.56 4.01 -15.72
CA THR A 504 -8.24 4.15 -17.01
C THR A 504 -7.31 3.76 -18.16
N ALA A 505 -7.83 3.05 -19.16
CA ALA A 505 -7.07 2.64 -20.35
C ALA A 505 -6.54 3.85 -21.13
N ASN A 506 -7.30 4.93 -21.17
CA ASN A 506 -6.86 6.21 -21.73
C ASN A 506 -6.37 7.11 -20.59
N LYS A 507 -5.18 7.72 -20.77
CA LYS A 507 -4.66 8.73 -19.84
C LYS A 507 -5.73 9.78 -19.59
N SER A 508 -6.19 9.90 -18.35
CA SER A 508 -7.23 10.87 -18.03
C SER A 508 -6.70 12.30 -18.22
N PRO A 509 -7.34 13.12 -19.06
CA PRO A 509 -6.94 14.51 -19.24
C PRO A 509 -7.25 15.37 -17.99
N ASN A 510 -8.05 14.84 -17.06
CA ASN A 510 -8.48 15.54 -15.85
C ASN A 510 -7.65 15.18 -14.62
N LEU A 511 -6.64 14.32 -14.77
CA LEU A 511 -5.69 14.09 -13.70
C LEU A 511 -4.85 15.36 -13.51
N ASN A 512 -4.67 15.77 -12.28
CA ASN A 512 -3.80 16.89 -11.98
C ASN A 512 -2.40 16.65 -12.57
N PRO A 513 -1.83 17.54 -13.41
CA PRO A 513 -0.51 17.35 -14.01
C PRO A 513 0.63 17.27 -13.00
N ASP A 514 0.41 17.74 -11.77
CA ASP A 514 1.37 17.59 -10.67
C ASP A 514 1.41 16.17 -10.09
N TYR A 515 0.44 15.28 -10.42
CA TYR A 515 0.56 13.87 -10.14
C TYR A 515 1.57 13.24 -11.09
N PRO A 516 2.59 12.56 -10.57
CA PRO A 516 3.46 11.75 -11.42
C PRO A 516 2.59 10.73 -12.17
N TYR A 517 2.86 10.54 -13.45
CA TYR A 517 2.18 9.50 -14.24
C TYR A 517 2.33 8.17 -13.51
N ASN A 518 1.19 7.57 -13.19
CA ASN A 518 1.17 6.35 -12.43
C ASN A 518 0.26 5.32 -13.07
N PRO A 519 0.77 4.14 -13.37
CA PRO A 519 -0.01 3.05 -13.92
C PRO A 519 -0.91 2.33 -12.89
N GLU A 520 -0.92 2.72 -11.61
CA GLU A 520 -1.64 2.00 -10.56
C GLU A 520 -3.10 2.46 -10.41
N SER A 521 -3.35 3.78 -10.45
CA SER A 521 -4.71 4.34 -10.30
C SER A 521 -4.79 5.76 -10.87
N THR A 522 -5.86 6.08 -11.60
CA THR A 522 -6.09 7.40 -12.19
C THR A 522 -7.48 7.95 -11.91
N ALA A 523 -8.44 7.09 -11.61
CA ALA A 523 -9.83 7.46 -11.43
C ALA A 523 -10.46 6.70 -10.25
N TYR A 524 -11.56 7.22 -9.78
CA TYR A 524 -12.40 6.51 -8.81
C TYR A 524 -13.86 6.58 -9.21
N VAL A 525 -14.62 5.61 -8.74
CA VAL A 525 -16.08 5.63 -8.68
C VAL A 525 -16.50 5.48 -7.23
N CYS A 526 -17.51 6.22 -6.84
CA CYS A 526 -18.04 6.26 -5.48
C CYS A 526 -19.50 5.86 -5.48
N TYR A 527 -19.88 4.99 -4.55
CA TYR A 527 -21.26 4.66 -4.24
C TYR A 527 -21.60 5.11 -2.82
N ASN A 528 -22.53 6.05 -2.70
CA ASN A 528 -23.08 6.44 -1.41
C ASN A 528 -24.17 5.45 -1.01
N VAL A 529 -23.92 4.70 0.05
CA VAL A 529 -24.81 3.61 0.50
C VAL A 529 -26.14 4.15 1.05
N GLN A 530 -26.09 5.31 1.72
CA GLN A 530 -27.26 5.90 2.36
C GLN A 530 -28.26 6.44 1.34
N TYR A 531 -27.76 7.13 0.30
CA TYR A 531 -28.60 7.76 -0.72
C TYR A 531 -28.73 6.93 -1.99
N GLN A 532 -27.99 5.82 -2.10
CA GLN A 532 -27.92 4.94 -3.28
C GLN A 532 -27.52 5.69 -4.56
N GLU A 533 -26.60 6.64 -4.40
CA GLU A 533 -26.17 7.55 -5.45
C GLU A 533 -24.74 7.25 -5.87
N TRP A 534 -24.49 7.39 -7.17
CA TRP A 534 -23.18 7.21 -7.76
C TRP A 534 -22.57 8.56 -8.16
N ASP A 535 -21.27 8.66 -7.97
CA ASP A 535 -20.42 9.71 -8.57
C ASP A 535 -19.06 9.12 -8.98
N PHE A 536 -18.29 9.88 -9.73
CA PHE A 536 -16.95 9.53 -10.13
C PHE A 536 -16.06 10.77 -10.21
N GLY A 537 -14.76 10.52 -10.23
CA GLY A 537 -13.74 11.54 -10.37
C GLY A 537 -12.36 10.96 -10.61
N TYR A 538 -11.35 11.82 -10.51
CA TYR A 538 -9.97 11.48 -10.83
C TYR A 538 -9.09 11.71 -9.60
N LEU A 539 -8.58 10.61 -9.04
CA LEU A 539 -7.73 10.62 -7.85
C LEU A 539 -6.83 9.38 -7.85
N ASN A 540 -5.56 9.57 -7.49
CA ASN A 540 -4.61 8.49 -7.33
C ASN A 540 -4.62 7.99 -5.89
N ARG A 541 -5.17 6.78 -5.67
CA ARG A 541 -5.08 6.05 -4.40
C ARG A 541 -4.88 4.57 -4.70
N VAL A 542 -3.90 3.96 -4.02
CA VAL A 542 -3.47 2.56 -4.22
C VAL A 542 -3.64 1.70 -2.99
N ALA A 543 -3.81 2.31 -1.82
CA ALA A 543 -4.16 1.64 -0.58
C ALA A 543 -5.07 2.54 0.25
N TRP A 544 -5.94 1.93 1.05
CA TRP A 544 -6.93 2.63 1.86
C TRP A 544 -7.23 1.86 3.13
N PHE A 545 -7.36 2.57 4.24
CA PHE A 545 -7.77 2.02 5.52
C PHE A 545 -8.80 2.95 6.18
N ASP A 546 -10.01 2.44 6.38
CA ASP A 546 -11.10 3.12 7.07
C ASP A 546 -11.01 2.87 8.59
N GLN A 547 -11.64 3.72 9.39
CA GLN A 547 -11.74 3.57 10.84
C GLN A 547 -10.37 3.38 11.54
N SER A 548 -9.40 4.16 11.11
CA SER A 548 -8.05 4.11 11.70
C SER A 548 -8.07 4.54 13.17
N LEU A 549 -7.09 4.06 13.96
CA LEU A 549 -6.89 4.52 15.34
C LEU A 549 -6.52 6.01 15.43
N VAL A 550 -6.27 6.64 14.30
CA VAL A 550 -5.92 8.06 14.20
C VAL A 550 -7.11 8.95 13.77
N GLY A 551 -8.29 8.39 13.67
CA GLY A 551 -9.55 9.08 13.36
C GLY A 551 -10.01 8.85 11.92
N GLU A 552 -9.78 9.81 11.03
CA GLU A 552 -10.22 9.78 9.63
C GLU A 552 -9.48 8.71 8.82
N PRO A 553 -10.03 8.30 7.65
CA PRO A 553 -9.42 7.28 6.81
C PRO A 553 -8.01 7.66 6.35
N LEU A 554 -7.12 6.69 6.33
CA LEU A 554 -5.78 6.79 5.74
C LEU A 554 -5.79 6.23 4.33
N ALA A 555 -5.08 6.89 3.43
CA ALA A 555 -4.89 6.41 2.07
C ALA A 555 -3.49 6.70 1.56
N ALA A 556 -3.00 5.85 0.67
CA ALA A 556 -1.71 6.02 0.03
C ALA A 556 -1.86 6.35 -1.45
N ASP A 557 -0.97 7.18 -1.96
CA ASP A 557 -0.75 7.30 -3.39
C ASP A 557 0.39 6.36 -3.82
N SER A 558 0.56 6.25 -5.09
CA SER A 558 1.57 5.38 -5.68
C SER A 558 2.99 5.97 -5.69
N ALA A 559 3.12 7.24 -5.36
CA ALA A 559 4.42 7.85 -5.11
C ALA A 559 4.97 7.50 -3.72
N GLY A 560 4.17 6.85 -2.86
CA GLY A 560 4.58 6.44 -1.53
C GLY A 560 4.25 7.45 -0.43
N TYR A 561 3.34 8.37 -0.66
CA TYR A 561 2.87 9.29 0.38
C TYR A 561 1.60 8.78 1.04
N ILE A 562 1.48 9.00 2.34
CA ILE A 562 0.31 8.63 3.14
C ILE A 562 -0.46 9.88 3.54
N TYR A 563 -1.74 9.87 3.23
CA TYR A 563 -2.66 10.98 3.47
C TYR A 563 -3.77 10.59 4.44
N GLN A 564 -4.20 11.57 5.23
CA GLN A 564 -5.44 11.52 5.99
C GLN A 564 -6.55 12.17 5.15
N GLN A 565 -7.64 11.45 4.92
CA GLN A 565 -8.69 11.84 3.99
C GLN A 565 -9.77 12.66 4.69
N ASP A 566 -10.47 13.52 3.94
CA ASP A 566 -11.57 14.36 4.41
C ASP A 566 -11.21 15.32 5.57
N THR A 567 -9.94 15.70 5.67
CA THR A 567 -9.39 16.58 6.73
C THR A 567 -9.17 18.01 6.28
N ASP A 568 -9.27 18.30 4.99
CA ASP A 568 -9.02 19.63 4.43
C ASP A 568 -9.98 19.88 3.24
N TYR A 569 -9.99 21.11 2.76
CA TYR A 569 -10.67 21.53 1.53
C TYR A 569 -9.74 21.60 0.32
N ASN A 570 -8.49 21.22 0.51
CA ASN A 570 -7.44 21.14 -0.50
C ASN A 570 -6.96 19.72 -0.69
N LEU A 571 -6.20 19.49 -1.75
CA LEU A 571 -5.58 18.22 -2.04
C LEU A 571 -4.08 18.31 -1.75
N ALA A 572 -3.58 17.52 -0.81
CA ALA A 572 -2.16 17.31 -0.66
C ALA A 572 -1.66 16.35 -1.75
N VAL A 573 -0.56 16.72 -2.42
CA VAL A 573 0.18 15.90 -3.39
C VAL A 573 1.65 15.98 -3.03
N GLY A 574 2.15 14.98 -2.31
CA GLY A 574 3.43 15.08 -1.62
C GLY A 574 3.44 16.29 -0.68
N ASP A 575 4.47 17.12 -0.75
CA ASP A 575 4.62 18.32 0.08
C ASP A 575 3.80 19.53 -0.42
N LYS A 576 3.13 19.41 -1.55
CA LYS A 576 2.36 20.50 -2.15
C LYS A 576 0.91 20.45 -1.70
N THR A 577 0.34 21.63 -1.44
CA THR A 577 -1.11 21.82 -1.23
C THR A 577 -1.71 22.46 -2.48
N LEU A 578 -2.63 21.75 -3.12
CA LEU A 578 -3.25 22.13 -4.38
C LEU A 578 -4.75 22.38 -4.20
N PRO A 579 -5.36 23.26 -4.97
CA PRO A 579 -6.80 23.41 -4.97
C PRO A 579 -7.46 22.16 -5.58
N ILE A 580 -8.62 21.77 -5.06
CA ILE A 580 -9.44 20.71 -5.65
C ILE A 580 -10.23 21.29 -6.82
N SER A 581 -10.04 20.76 -8.01
CA SER A 581 -10.93 21.00 -9.15
C SER A 581 -12.22 20.20 -8.97
N ALA A 582 -13.20 20.80 -8.29
CA ALA A 582 -14.49 20.19 -8.03
C ALA A 582 -15.54 20.71 -9.01
N TRP A 583 -16.14 19.81 -9.79
CA TRP A 583 -17.13 20.20 -10.79
C TRP A 583 -18.15 19.08 -11.06
N PHE A 584 -19.30 19.50 -11.58
CA PHE A 584 -20.28 18.61 -12.16
C PHE A 584 -20.89 19.20 -13.44
N LYS A 585 -21.38 18.35 -14.31
CA LYS A 585 -22.09 18.72 -15.54
C LYS A 585 -23.45 18.04 -15.57
N THR A 586 -24.49 18.82 -15.83
CA THR A 586 -25.85 18.28 -15.89
C THR A 586 -26.08 17.54 -17.21
N GLY A 587 -27.09 16.69 -17.24
CA GLY A 587 -27.68 16.26 -18.50
C GLY A 587 -28.30 17.45 -19.26
N TYR A 588 -28.70 17.21 -20.50
CA TYR A 588 -29.39 18.24 -21.30
C TYR A 588 -30.85 18.32 -20.92
N PHE A 589 -31.29 19.47 -20.49
CA PHE A 589 -32.68 19.76 -20.20
C PHE A 589 -33.31 20.71 -21.22
N SER A 590 -34.59 20.59 -21.41
CA SER A 590 -35.38 21.41 -22.33
C SER A 590 -36.66 21.86 -21.63
N ILE A 591 -37.12 23.06 -21.91
CA ILE A 591 -38.31 23.63 -21.30
C ILE A 591 -39.60 23.17 -22.00
N THR A 592 -39.51 23.01 -23.32
CA THR A 592 -40.64 22.73 -24.20
C THR A 592 -40.63 21.31 -24.72
N ASN A 593 -40.08 20.36 -23.96
CA ASN A 593 -39.86 18.97 -24.39
C ASN A 593 -39.08 18.87 -25.73
N GLY A 594 -38.21 19.85 -26.03
CA GLY A 594 -37.41 19.89 -27.23
C GLY A 594 -38.16 20.32 -28.50
N GLN A 595 -39.41 20.77 -28.39
CA GLN A 595 -40.20 21.18 -29.57
C GLN A 595 -39.83 22.58 -30.08
N ASP A 596 -39.60 23.54 -29.17
CA ASP A 596 -39.29 24.92 -29.49
C ASP A 596 -37.89 25.32 -29.04
N LEU A 597 -37.33 26.32 -29.71
CA LEU A 597 -36.13 26.98 -29.26
C LEU A 597 -36.46 27.86 -28.05
N SER A 598 -35.58 27.82 -27.04
CA SER A 598 -35.71 28.64 -25.84
C SER A 598 -34.57 29.65 -25.77
N PHE A 599 -34.89 30.87 -25.32
CA PHE A 599 -33.92 31.92 -25.05
C PHE A 599 -33.75 32.06 -23.54
N CYS A 600 -32.50 32.02 -23.09
CA CYS A 600 -32.13 32.26 -21.70
C CYS A 600 -31.36 33.57 -21.59
N ASP A 601 -31.85 34.46 -20.75
CA ASP A 601 -31.21 35.75 -20.50
C ASP A 601 -30.87 35.98 -19.03
N TRP A 602 -31.25 35.06 -18.13
CA TRP A 602 -31.09 35.22 -16.73
C TRP A 602 -30.90 33.87 -16.02
N PHE A 603 -29.86 33.80 -15.19
CA PHE A 603 -29.55 32.65 -14.33
C PHE A 603 -29.26 33.12 -12.92
N LEU A 604 -29.92 32.55 -11.93
CA LEU A 604 -29.75 32.81 -10.52
C LEU A 604 -29.06 31.60 -9.90
N PRO A 605 -27.77 31.69 -9.56
CA PRO A 605 -27.10 30.63 -8.83
C PRO A 605 -27.63 30.57 -7.39
N ASP A 606 -27.89 29.36 -6.92
CA ASP A 606 -28.24 29.11 -5.52
C ASP A 606 -27.27 28.08 -4.96
N PHE A 607 -26.34 28.60 -4.15
CA PHE A 607 -25.27 27.81 -3.53
C PHE A 607 -25.10 28.24 -2.08
N ARG A 608 -24.81 27.27 -1.23
CA ARG A 608 -24.23 27.54 0.07
C ARG A 608 -22.70 27.61 -0.12
N PHE A 609 -22.12 28.76 0.23
CA PHE A 609 -20.70 29.00 0.21
C PHE A 609 -20.14 28.93 1.62
N GLY A 610 -18.98 28.29 1.76
CA GLY A 610 -18.34 28.12 3.06
C GLY A 610 -19.11 27.16 3.99
N GLU A 611 -18.41 26.63 4.97
CA GLU A 611 -19.01 25.94 6.10
C GLU A 611 -18.90 26.79 7.36
N TRP A 612 -19.61 26.36 8.43
CA TRP A 612 -19.67 27.11 9.69
C TRP A 612 -18.31 27.25 10.39
N ASP A 613 -17.29 26.45 9.98
CA ASP A 613 -15.96 26.39 10.57
C ASP A 613 -14.86 27.02 9.72
N GLN A 614 -15.21 28.02 8.89
CA GLN A 614 -14.32 28.98 8.24
C GLN A 614 -13.62 28.62 6.92
N PRO A 615 -14.04 27.78 6.04
CA PRO A 615 -13.45 27.82 4.71
C PRO A 615 -13.81 29.12 4.00
N LYS A 616 -12.90 29.56 3.15
CA LYS A 616 -13.10 30.70 2.26
C LYS A 616 -14.32 30.47 1.37
N ASP A 617 -15.13 31.51 1.15
CA ASP A 617 -16.18 31.49 0.15
C ASP A 617 -15.59 31.10 -1.23
N ALA A 618 -16.26 30.20 -1.94
CA ALA A 618 -15.80 29.75 -3.25
C ALA A 618 -16.12 30.78 -4.34
N ASP A 619 -15.16 30.99 -5.25
CA ASP A 619 -15.41 31.59 -6.54
C ASP A 619 -15.68 30.48 -7.55
N LEU A 620 -16.92 30.38 -8.03
CA LEU A 620 -17.36 29.37 -8.96
C LEU A 620 -17.51 29.93 -10.37
N SER A 621 -17.54 29.06 -11.35
CA SER A 621 -17.89 29.43 -12.73
C SER A 621 -18.99 28.51 -13.27
N VAL A 622 -19.88 29.05 -14.10
CA VAL A 622 -20.85 28.29 -14.86
C VAL A 622 -20.61 28.41 -16.34
N THR A 623 -20.60 27.27 -17.02
CA THR A 623 -20.50 27.16 -18.48
C THR A 623 -21.72 26.47 -19.02
N PHE A 624 -22.38 27.06 -20.02
CA PHE A 624 -23.55 26.47 -20.66
C PHE A 624 -23.18 25.86 -21.99
N TYR A 625 -23.62 24.64 -22.21
CA TYR A 625 -23.50 23.86 -23.44
C TYR A 625 -24.87 23.77 -24.10
N VAL A 626 -25.02 24.37 -25.25
CA VAL A 626 -26.31 24.57 -25.91
C VAL A 626 -26.36 23.89 -27.26
N THR A 627 -27.36 23.07 -27.49
CA THR A 627 -27.59 22.37 -28.79
C THR A 627 -29.01 22.54 -29.27
N ASP A 628 -29.22 22.44 -30.59
CA ASP A 628 -30.54 22.51 -31.20
C ASP A 628 -31.13 21.11 -31.49
N TYR A 629 -30.28 20.07 -31.59
CA TYR A 629 -30.69 18.67 -31.72
C TYR A 629 -29.63 17.72 -31.16
N ALA A 630 -30.04 16.50 -30.82
CA ALA A 630 -29.17 15.47 -30.31
C ALA A 630 -28.07 15.11 -31.30
N GLY A 631 -26.83 14.99 -30.81
CA GLY A 631 -25.64 14.69 -31.62
C GLY A 631 -24.96 15.90 -32.28
N GLN A 632 -25.51 17.10 -32.13
CA GLN A 632 -24.84 18.34 -32.55
C GLN A 632 -23.75 18.71 -31.55
N GLU A 633 -22.62 19.20 -32.05
CA GLU A 633 -21.61 19.82 -31.19
C GLU A 633 -22.19 21.04 -30.45
N PRO A 634 -22.02 21.13 -29.14
CA PRO A 634 -22.62 22.19 -28.35
C PRO A 634 -21.93 23.52 -28.62
N ARG A 635 -22.74 24.57 -28.70
CA ARG A 635 -22.25 25.95 -28.58
C ARG A 635 -21.98 26.22 -27.11
N ILE A 636 -20.81 26.76 -26.82
CA ILE A 636 -20.34 26.97 -25.44
C ILE A 636 -20.49 28.45 -25.09
N TYR A 637 -21.14 28.74 -23.96
CA TYR A 637 -21.30 30.07 -23.42
C TYR A 637 -20.73 30.13 -22.00
N GLY A 638 -19.78 31.02 -21.75
CA GLY A 638 -19.03 31.14 -20.53
C GLY A 638 -17.54 30.79 -20.69
N PRO A 639 -16.79 30.52 -19.59
CA PRO A 639 -17.26 30.46 -18.20
C PRO A 639 -17.70 31.84 -17.65
N TYR A 640 -18.82 31.87 -16.93
CA TYR A 640 -19.28 33.04 -16.20
C TYR A 640 -18.94 32.88 -14.74
N PRO A 641 -18.07 33.74 -14.16
CA PRO A 641 -17.70 33.66 -12.76
C PRO A 641 -18.88 34.13 -11.87
N PHE A 642 -19.02 33.49 -10.71
CA PHE A 642 -19.98 33.87 -9.68
C PHE A 642 -19.51 33.47 -8.29
N ASN A 643 -19.98 34.17 -7.29
CA ASN A 643 -19.70 33.94 -5.88
C ASN A 643 -20.90 34.33 -5.01
N LYS A 644 -20.74 34.34 -3.70
CA LYS A 644 -21.76 34.71 -2.72
C LYS A 644 -22.40 36.08 -2.95
N GLN A 645 -21.72 37.02 -3.58
CA GLN A 645 -22.21 38.37 -3.85
C GLN A 645 -22.94 38.46 -5.20
N THR A 646 -22.84 37.44 -6.04
CA THR A 646 -23.45 37.47 -7.36
C THR A 646 -24.95 37.25 -7.26
N GLN A 647 -25.72 38.28 -7.63
CA GLN A 647 -27.17 38.21 -7.60
C GLN A 647 -27.74 37.40 -8.78
N PHE A 648 -27.21 37.59 -9.98
CA PHE A 648 -27.60 36.83 -11.19
C PHE A 648 -26.56 36.98 -12.29
N ILE A 649 -26.64 36.08 -13.28
CA ILE A 649 -25.81 36.05 -14.47
C ILE A 649 -26.69 36.23 -15.71
N ASN A 650 -26.21 36.90 -16.76
CA ASN A 650 -26.91 37.10 -18.03
C ASN A 650 -26.20 36.29 -19.15
N PRO A 651 -26.50 35.01 -19.32
CA PRO A 651 -25.79 34.16 -20.28
C PRO A 651 -26.16 34.41 -21.74
N ARG A 652 -27.37 34.87 -22.04
CA ARG A 652 -27.89 35.24 -23.36
C ARG A 652 -27.63 34.21 -24.45
N PHE A 653 -28.18 33.02 -24.32
CA PHE A 653 -28.10 31.98 -25.35
C PHE A 653 -29.49 31.58 -25.85
N ARG A 654 -29.52 30.93 -27.04
CA ARG A 654 -30.69 30.36 -27.66
C ARG A 654 -30.42 28.94 -28.10
N GLY A 655 -31.32 28.00 -27.78
CA GLY A 655 -31.23 26.60 -28.19
C GLY A 655 -32.40 25.76 -27.65
N ARG A 656 -32.43 24.47 -28.00
CA ARG A 656 -33.48 23.55 -27.54
C ARG A 656 -33.07 22.82 -26.28
N PHE A 657 -31.82 22.43 -26.22
CA PHE A 657 -31.25 21.66 -25.11
C PHE A 657 -30.09 22.41 -24.51
N VAL A 658 -30.03 22.43 -23.20
CA VAL A 658 -29.01 23.12 -22.43
C VAL A 658 -28.46 22.17 -21.37
N SER A 659 -27.17 22.08 -21.28
CA SER A 659 -26.44 21.47 -20.16
C SER A 659 -25.57 22.54 -19.51
N MET A 660 -25.35 22.46 -18.20
CA MET A 660 -24.47 23.37 -17.49
C MET A 660 -23.38 22.62 -16.76
N LYS A 661 -22.15 23.13 -16.86
CA LYS A 661 -21.03 22.71 -16.01
C LYS A 661 -20.79 23.79 -14.97
N ILE A 662 -20.72 23.39 -13.71
CA ILE A 662 -20.36 24.25 -12.58
C ILE A 662 -19.04 23.76 -12.03
N GLU A 663 -18.09 24.66 -11.84
CA GLU A 663 -16.72 24.34 -11.48
C GLU A 663 -16.16 25.35 -10.48
N GLY A 664 -15.43 24.84 -9.47
CA GLY A 664 -14.67 25.63 -8.51
C GLY A 664 -13.27 25.05 -8.34
N VAL A 665 -12.26 25.94 -8.36
CA VAL A 665 -10.83 25.58 -8.29
C VAL A 665 -10.08 26.41 -7.25
N ASP A 666 -10.75 26.95 -6.23
CA ASP A 666 -10.12 27.79 -5.24
C ASP A 666 -9.56 27.01 -4.06
N LEU A 667 -8.44 27.51 -3.53
CA LEU A 667 -7.88 27.01 -2.27
C LEU A 667 -8.79 27.34 -1.10
N ASN A 668 -8.90 26.40 -0.16
CA ASN A 668 -9.66 26.50 1.09
C ASN A 668 -11.14 26.85 0.89
N SER A 669 -11.73 26.43 -0.24
CA SER A 669 -13.11 26.75 -0.58
C SER A 669 -14.04 25.54 -0.41
N PHE A 670 -15.25 25.83 0.01
CA PHE A 670 -16.34 24.86 0.07
C PHE A 670 -17.61 25.42 -0.58
N TRP A 671 -18.36 24.56 -1.23
CA TRP A 671 -19.65 24.90 -1.81
C TRP A 671 -20.60 23.68 -1.78
N ARG A 672 -21.89 23.99 -1.68
CA ARG A 672 -22.99 23.02 -1.84
C ARG A 672 -24.05 23.60 -2.77
N LEU A 673 -24.52 22.80 -3.72
CA LEU A 673 -25.56 23.16 -4.66
C LEU A 673 -26.91 23.29 -3.95
N GLY A 674 -27.63 24.37 -4.21
CA GLY A 674 -29.04 24.54 -3.89
C GLY A 674 -29.93 24.42 -5.14
N SER A 675 -30.98 25.20 -5.21
CA SER A 675 -31.93 25.20 -6.34
C SER A 675 -31.66 26.39 -7.27
N CYS A 676 -30.77 26.23 -8.23
CA CYS A 676 -30.51 27.24 -9.25
C CYS A 676 -31.80 27.54 -10.06
N ARG A 677 -32.00 28.82 -10.39
CA ARG A 677 -33.16 29.27 -11.18
C ARG A 677 -32.68 29.91 -12.48
N TYR A 678 -33.44 29.69 -13.53
CA TYR A 678 -33.17 30.28 -14.84
C TYR A 678 -34.46 30.76 -15.49
N ARG A 679 -34.38 31.86 -16.21
CA ARG A 679 -35.48 32.37 -17.02
C ARG A 679 -35.29 31.93 -18.46
N LEU A 680 -36.25 31.18 -18.94
CA LEU A 680 -36.28 30.66 -20.27
C LEU A 680 -37.56 31.08 -20.95
N ALA A 681 -37.49 31.73 -22.09
CA ALA A 681 -38.60 32.17 -22.88
C ALA A 681 -38.67 31.42 -24.21
N PRO A 682 -39.84 30.95 -24.70
CA PRO A 682 -39.97 30.40 -26.04
C PRO A 682 -39.49 31.38 -27.08
N SER A 683 -38.70 30.92 -28.03
CA SER A 683 -38.04 31.75 -29.04
C SER A 683 -38.23 31.23 -30.46
N GLY A 684 -39.41 30.65 -30.74
CA GLY A 684 -39.80 30.11 -32.03
C GLY A 684 -39.39 28.67 -32.28
N ARG A 685 -39.75 28.13 -33.45
CA ARG A 685 -39.50 26.74 -33.82
C ARG A 685 -38.28 26.54 -34.73
N ARG A 686 -37.73 27.60 -35.30
CA ARG A 686 -36.53 27.61 -36.19
C ARG A 686 -35.48 28.56 -35.67
#